data_1a91b9498dcc91486ae2a04d3d2ce25a
#
_entry.id   1a91b9498dcc91486ae2a04d3d2ce25a
#
_cell.length_a   1.000
_cell.length_b   1.000
_cell.length_c   1.000
_cell.angle_alpha   90.00
_cell.angle_beta   90.00
_cell.angle_gamma   90.00
#
_symmetry.space_group_name_H-M   'P 1'
#
loop_
_entity.id
_entity.type
_entity.pdbx_description
1 polymer ?
#
loop_
_entity_poly.entity_id
_entity_poly.type
_entity_poly.pdbx_seq_one_letter_code
_entity_poly.pdbx_strand_id
1 'polypeptide(L)'
;MKFQKWRIAEPHPEAAARLTAAGYPCLVSAVLASRGIATAEEAAAFLEHEQRLTYSPFLMADMDKAVARVQQALADHEKIAVFGDYDVDGITATCILVDYLQGRGADVLHYIPRRIEDGYGLSVDAIEGLYRKGTRLLITVDCGITGVEEVDFANSLGMDVVVTDHHECKETLPRAVAVVDPHRPDCGYPFKHLAGCGVALKLALALGGPDREEALFSRYCTLAAIGTVADVMQMSGENRTIVSRGLAAIEHSDFIGLHALLKEAGLAGREITSVQIGFVLAPRINGAGRMGAADKAAELLLCTDPAEAERMARELCALNRERQNVEQTIYSQAEEMIARLPDRDRSALVLESSRWHQGVVGIVASRLSEKYSRPSFMIHLNGDTGKGSCRSWGGFNLFAALENCKDLLLGFGGHELAAGFTIEEANIPAFRERMNDYARSFQGGAAPVSVLDVDVAITHPSAVTLEELEALSALEPYGSGNARPVFCLLGATLLRTQNVGQNRHLKLRLGKGSAQFDGIFFSTVAEDCGCRPGDRVDAAFYLQVNEFRGSRTVQLQMVDLCPSLRPSGREQESLALAEQCAARQPISARDARRLLPTREQFAAAWRFLERTVPEGGLTTGYLPLLRTLAAELGKAEPFPRAALCLAVFAERGLLTLERQGDDVTLHLHRGRKVVLGQSPYLLWLHENIEKGGVGQ
;
A
#
# COMPACT_ATOMS: atom_id res chain seq x y z
N MET A 1 -13.13 11.64 -0.94
CA MET A 1 -12.47 10.73 0.03
C MET A 1 -11.92 9.53 -0.71
N LYS A 2 -10.67 9.17 -0.45
CA LYS A 2 -10.04 7.98 -1.00
C LYS A 2 -10.46 6.72 -0.22
N PHE A 3 -10.68 6.88 1.10
CA PHE A 3 -11.11 5.82 2.01
C PHE A 3 -12.49 6.13 2.57
N GLN A 4 -13.33 5.09 2.72
CA GLN A 4 -14.68 5.25 3.25
C GLN A 4 -14.71 5.32 4.77
N LYS A 5 -13.70 4.74 5.44
CA LYS A 5 -13.58 4.72 6.89
C LYS A 5 -12.11 4.81 7.31
N TRP A 6 -11.85 5.52 8.41
CA TRP A 6 -10.56 5.49 9.09
C TRP A 6 -10.67 4.67 10.37
N ARG A 7 -9.71 3.78 10.58
CA ARG A 7 -9.50 3.04 11.80
C ARG A 7 -8.30 3.65 12.51
N ILE A 8 -8.57 4.51 13.47
CA ILE A 8 -7.53 5.16 14.26
C ILE A 8 -7.18 4.21 15.42
N ALA A 9 -5.88 3.91 15.58
CA ALA A 9 -5.41 3.09 16.68
C ALA A 9 -5.80 3.71 18.03
N GLU A 10 -6.13 2.86 18.99
CA GLU A 10 -6.42 3.33 20.32
C GLU A 10 -5.17 3.99 20.93
N PRO A 11 -5.32 5.17 21.56
CA PRO A 11 -4.18 5.83 22.17
C PRO A 11 -3.72 5.05 23.41
N HIS A 12 -2.41 4.81 23.50
CA HIS A 12 -1.76 4.21 24.67
C HIS A 12 -0.87 5.24 25.39
N PRO A 13 -1.45 6.28 26.02
CA PRO A 13 -0.70 7.40 26.55
C PRO A 13 0.29 7.02 27.66
N GLU A 14 -0.02 6.02 28.47
CA GLU A 14 0.88 5.54 29.51
C GLU A 14 2.12 4.83 28.94
N ALA A 15 1.95 4.01 27.91
CA ALA A 15 3.05 3.36 27.22
C ALA A 15 3.93 4.39 26.51
N ALA A 16 3.33 5.31 25.76
CA ALA A 16 4.05 6.39 25.09
C ALA A 16 4.83 7.27 26.09
N ALA A 17 4.22 7.60 27.25
CA ALA A 17 4.89 8.38 28.30
C ALA A 17 6.08 7.64 28.93
N ARG A 18 5.97 6.32 29.15
CA ARG A 18 7.09 5.49 29.63
C ARG A 18 8.25 5.48 28.64
N LEU A 19 7.97 5.30 27.35
CA LEU A 19 8.99 5.33 26.31
C LEU A 19 9.66 6.71 26.19
N THR A 20 8.87 7.79 26.27
CA THR A 20 9.41 9.16 26.27
C THR A 20 10.28 9.40 27.51
N ALA A 21 9.88 8.92 28.68
CA ALA A 21 10.69 9.00 29.90
C ALA A 21 11.99 8.17 29.82
N ALA A 22 12.02 7.11 29.01
CA ALA A 22 13.20 6.33 28.70
C ALA A 22 14.12 6.99 27.65
N GLY A 23 13.75 8.17 27.13
CA GLY A 23 14.58 8.97 26.22
C GLY A 23 14.19 8.87 24.73
N TYR A 24 13.15 8.14 24.38
CA TYR A 24 12.70 8.09 22.97
C TYR A 24 11.89 9.36 22.61
N PRO A 25 12.04 9.90 21.36
CA PRO A 25 11.27 11.03 20.89
C PRO A 25 9.76 10.79 20.96
N CYS A 26 8.97 11.86 21.16
CA CYS A 26 7.53 11.75 21.42
C CYS A 26 6.75 11.07 20.28
N LEU A 27 7.05 11.42 19.03
CA LEU A 27 6.36 10.80 17.87
C LEU A 27 6.76 9.33 17.70
N VAL A 28 8.03 8.99 17.91
CA VAL A 28 8.51 7.60 17.90
C VAL A 28 7.82 6.80 18.99
N SER A 29 7.77 7.32 20.23
CA SER A 29 7.10 6.70 21.39
C SER A 29 5.62 6.46 21.12
N ALA A 30 4.93 7.44 20.50
CA ALA A 30 3.51 7.30 20.17
C ALA A 30 3.27 6.19 19.11
N VAL A 31 4.11 6.12 18.08
CA VAL A 31 4.01 5.08 17.04
C VAL A 31 4.33 3.70 17.61
N LEU A 32 5.39 3.56 18.40
CA LEU A 32 5.75 2.29 19.02
C LEU A 32 4.61 1.78 19.94
N ALA A 33 4.07 2.68 20.78
CA ALA A 33 2.96 2.35 21.67
C ALA A 33 1.69 1.93 20.91
N SER A 34 1.35 2.60 19.81
CA SER A 34 0.19 2.24 18.97
C SER A 34 0.35 0.86 18.30
N ARG A 35 1.59 0.40 18.13
CA ARG A 35 1.95 -0.91 17.59
C ARG A 35 2.15 -1.99 18.66
N GLY A 36 1.83 -1.70 19.91
CA GLY A 36 1.91 -2.64 21.02
C GLY A 36 3.28 -2.75 21.69
N ILE A 37 4.26 -1.91 21.32
CA ILE A 37 5.58 -1.85 21.94
C ILE A 37 5.50 -0.88 23.12
N ALA A 38 5.54 -1.42 24.35
CA ALA A 38 5.20 -0.68 25.56
C ALA A 38 6.34 -0.47 26.54
N THR A 39 7.47 -1.18 26.38
CA THR A 39 8.64 -1.09 27.28
C THR A 39 9.89 -0.63 26.52
N ALA A 40 10.87 -0.10 27.27
CA ALA A 40 12.13 0.36 26.71
C ALA A 40 12.94 -0.81 26.10
N GLU A 41 12.86 -2.00 26.70
CA GLU A 41 13.51 -3.22 26.22
C GLU A 41 12.94 -3.66 24.88
N GLU A 42 11.60 -3.63 24.73
CA GLU A 42 10.93 -3.93 23.45
C GLU A 42 11.27 -2.90 22.39
N ALA A 43 11.30 -1.60 22.76
CA ALA A 43 11.66 -0.51 21.88
C ALA A 43 13.12 -0.62 21.40
N ALA A 44 14.07 -0.86 22.31
CA ALA A 44 15.46 -1.11 21.98
C ALA A 44 15.57 -2.32 21.05
N ALA A 45 14.88 -3.41 21.40
CA ALA A 45 14.83 -4.61 20.59
C ALA A 45 14.28 -4.38 19.18
N PHE A 46 13.37 -3.45 18.97
CA PHE A 46 12.82 -3.09 17.66
C PHE A 46 13.71 -2.11 16.90
N LEU A 47 14.32 -1.14 17.57
CA LEU A 47 15.07 -0.05 16.96
C LEU A 47 16.55 -0.36 16.73
N GLU A 48 17.19 -1.18 17.60
CA GLU A 48 18.61 -1.54 17.51
C GLU A 48 18.83 -2.67 16.51
N HIS A 49 18.98 -2.31 15.24
CA HIS A 49 19.16 -3.28 14.14
C HIS A 49 20.59 -3.76 13.98
N GLU A 50 21.57 -2.96 14.43
CA GLU A 50 22.99 -3.20 14.16
C GLU A 50 23.58 -4.38 14.93
N GLN A 51 22.98 -4.77 16.06
CA GLN A 51 23.48 -5.82 16.93
C GLN A 51 22.67 -7.13 16.84
N ARG A 52 21.57 -7.18 16.06
CA ARG A 52 20.80 -8.41 15.96
C ARG A 52 21.38 -9.34 14.96
N LEU A 53 21.78 -10.40 15.53
CA LEU A 53 22.27 -11.63 14.95
C LEU A 53 21.33 -12.12 13.84
N THR A 54 21.90 -12.30 12.69
CA THR A 54 21.38 -13.25 11.73
C THR A 54 21.59 -14.64 12.35
N TYR A 55 20.59 -15.51 12.25
CA TYR A 55 20.73 -16.89 12.72
C TYR A 55 21.78 -17.63 11.88
N SER A 56 22.44 -18.64 12.49
CA SER A 56 23.38 -19.47 11.76
C SER A 56 22.70 -20.14 10.55
N PRO A 57 23.31 -20.07 9.35
CA PRO A 57 22.75 -20.71 8.15
C PRO A 57 22.57 -22.22 8.33
N PHE A 58 23.39 -22.88 9.15
CA PHE A 58 23.31 -24.30 9.40
C PHE A 58 22.11 -24.76 10.23
N LEU A 59 21.26 -23.83 10.69
CA LEU A 59 19.93 -24.16 11.23
C LEU A 59 18.91 -24.47 10.15
N MET A 60 19.19 -24.15 8.89
CA MET A 60 18.35 -24.56 7.77
C MET A 60 18.59 -26.03 7.44
N ALA A 61 17.50 -26.73 7.20
CA ALA A 61 17.58 -28.12 6.76
C ALA A 61 18.39 -28.24 5.47
N ASP A 62 19.23 -29.28 5.37
CA ASP A 62 20.11 -29.59 4.23
C ASP A 62 21.18 -28.54 3.89
N MET A 63 21.36 -27.46 4.67
CA MET A 63 22.40 -26.45 4.41
C MET A 63 23.81 -27.11 4.45
N ASP A 64 24.06 -28.05 5.33
CA ASP A 64 25.29 -28.80 5.40
C ASP A 64 25.57 -29.62 4.13
N LYS A 65 24.53 -30.28 3.58
CA LYS A 65 24.63 -31.03 2.31
C LYS A 65 24.86 -30.10 1.12
N ALA A 66 24.15 -28.95 1.08
CA ALA A 66 24.34 -27.95 0.06
C ALA A 66 25.79 -27.45 0.05
N VAL A 67 26.32 -27.08 1.22
CA VAL A 67 27.71 -26.62 1.38
C VAL A 67 28.68 -27.71 0.93
N ALA A 68 28.50 -28.94 1.38
CA ALA A 68 29.39 -30.05 1.02
C ALA A 68 29.41 -30.29 -0.49
N ARG A 69 28.23 -30.29 -1.16
CA ARG A 69 28.14 -30.51 -2.61
C ARG A 69 28.75 -29.37 -3.44
N VAL A 70 28.51 -28.11 -3.03
CA VAL A 70 29.13 -26.98 -3.70
C VAL A 70 30.62 -26.93 -3.51
N GLN A 71 31.15 -27.25 -2.30
CA GLN A 71 32.58 -27.34 -2.04
C GLN A 71 33.23 -28.45 -2.87
N GLN A 72 32.57 -29.60 -3.04
CA GLN A 72 33.03 -30.65 -3.90
C GLN A 72 33.12 -30.16 -5.37
N ALA A 73 32.08 -29.51 -5.89
CA ALA A 73 32.09 -28.97 -7.26
C ALA A 73 33.24 -27.96 -7.48
N LEU A 74 33.53 -27.13 -6.47
CA LEU A 74 34.68 -26.21 -6.51
C LEU A 74 36.02 -26.94 -6.54
N ALA A 75 36.16 -27.99 -5.73
CA ALA A 75 37.39 -28.80 -5.66
C ALA A 75 37.63 -29.60 -6.94
N ASP A 76 36.58 -30.14 -7.54
CA ASP A 76 36.63 -30.95 -8.75
C ASP A 76 36.57 -30.11 -10.05
N HIS A 77 36.53 -28.77 -9.93
CA HIS A 77 36.42 -27.84 -11.04
C HIS A 77 35.21 -28.11 -11.95
N GLU A 78 34.10 -28.55 -11.37
CA GLU A 78 32.87 -28.79 -12.10
C GLU A 78 32.25 -27.48 -12.58
N LYS A 79 31.62 -27.53 -13.74
CA LYS A 79 30.84 -26.39 -14.22
C LYS A 79 29.54 -26.27 -13.44
N ILE A 80 29.31 -25.11 -12.83
CA ILE A 80 28.14 -24.80 -12.02
C ILE A 80 27.19 -23.90 -12.80
N ALA A 81 25.90 -24.12 -12.73
CA ALA A 81 24.90 -23.17 -13.17
C ALA A 81 24.06 -22.68 -11.98
N VAL A 82 23.86 -21.36 -11.89
CA VAL A 82 22.92 -20.73 -10.98
C VAL A 82 21.66 -20.36 -11.78
N PHE A 83 20.54 -20.96 -11.41
CA PHE A 83 19.24 -20.76 -12.06
C PHE A 83 18.35 -19.93 -11.13
N GLY A 84 18.04 -18.70 -11.51
CA GLY A 84 17.18 -17.80 -10.73
C GLY A 84 15.81 -17.57 -11.32
N ASP A 85 14.99 -16.76 -10.66
CA ASP A 85 13.76 -16.22 -11.23
C ASP A 85 14.01 -14.86 -11.92
N TYR A 86 13.03 -14.41 -12.71
CA TYR A 86 13.09 -13.20 -13.55
C TYR A 86 12.77 -11.90 -12.82
N ASP A 87 12.40 -11.94 -11.56
CA ASP A 87 12.11 -10.74 -10.77
C ASP A 87 13.35 -10.25 -9.98
N VAL A 88 13.18 -9.20 -9.19
CA VAL A 88 14.32 -8.58 -8.47
C VAL A 88 14.91 -9.54 -7.44
N ASP A 89 14.09 -10.35 -6.77
CA ASP A 89 14.58 -11.29 -5.77
C ASP A 89 15.43 -12.37 -6.42
N GLY A 90 14.92 -13.05 -7.44
CA GLY A 90 15.67 -14.07 -8.20
C GLY A 90 16.92 -13.50 -8.86
N ILE A 91 16.87 -12.28 -9.43
CA ILE A 91 18.03 -11.61 -10.04
C ILE A 91 19.10 -11.30 -8.99
N THR A 92 18.74 -10.73 -7.84
CA THR A 92 19.71 -10.41 -6.79
C THR A 92 20.28 -11.65 -6.11
N ALA A 93 19.44 -12.68 -5.90
CA ALA A 93 19.88 -14.00 -5.43
C ALA A 93 20.90 -14.64 -6.38
N THR A 94 20.63 -14.60 -7.69
CA THR A 94 21.56 -15.07 -8.73
C THR A 94 22.87 -14.31 -8.67
N CYS A 95 22.84 -12.98 -8.60
CA CYS A 95 24.05 -12.16 -8.54
C CYS A 95 24.89 -12.44 -7.28
N ILE A 96 24.28 -12.66 -6.12
CA ILE A 96 24.98 -13.02 -4.88
C ILE A 96 25.79 -14.30 -5.07
N LEU A 97 25.16 -15.38 -5.56
CA LEU A 97 25.84 -16.65 -5.69
C LEU A 97 26.84 -16.68 -6.85
N VAL A 98 26.52 -16.05 -7.98
CA VAL A 98 27.44 -15.97 -9.13
C VAL A 98 28.72 -15.21 -8.75
N ASP A 99 28.60 -14.03 -8.14
CA ASP A 99 29.76 -13.22 -7.71
C ASP A 99 30.59 -13.99 -6.66
N TYR A 100 29.94 -14.65 -5.70
CA TYR A 100 30.63 -15.48 -4.71
C TYR A 100 31.41 -16.62 -5.36
N LEU A 101 30.77 -17.40 -6.25
CA LEU A 101 31.39 -18.56 -6.90
C LEU A 101 32.50 -18.15 -7.87
N GLN A 102 32.33 -17.07 -8.64
CA GLN A 102 33.38 -16.50 -9.48
C GLN A 102 34.58 -16.04 -8.65
N GLY A 103 34.34 -15.39 -7.51
CA GLY A 103 35.36 -14.99 -6.55
C GLY A 103 36.12 -16.18 -5.93
N ARG A 104 35.56 -17.41 -6.00
CA ARG A 104 36.21 -18.66 -5.62
C ARG A 104 36.89 -19.40 -6.79
N GLY A 105 36.85 -18.81 -8.00
CA GLY A 105 37.46 -19.37 -9.22
C GLY A 105 36.62 -20.45 -9.91
N ALA A 106 35.32 -20.53 -9.63
CA ALA A 106 34.43 -21.46 -10.30
C ALA A 106 34.16 -21.09 -11.76
N ASP A 107 34.01 -22.11 -12.63
CA ASP A 107 33.39 -21.96 -13.95
C ASP A 107 31.86 -21.95 -13.75
N VAL A 108 31.28 -20.75 -13.61
CA VAL A 108 29.88 -20.57 -13.29
C VAL A 108 29.12 -19.84 -14.39
N LEU A 109 27.95 -20.39 -14.74
CA LEU A 109 26.96 -19.78 -15.61
C LEU A 109 25.78 -19.30 -14.78
N HIS A 110 25.10 -18.26 -15.21
CA HIS A 110 23.75 -17.96 -14.72
C HIS A 110 22.70 -18.20 -15.80
N TYR A 111 21.48 -18.50 -15.39
CA TYR A 111 20.32 -18.62 -16.23
C TYR A 111 19.12 -17.97 -15.54
N ILE A 112 18.47 -17.04 -16.24
CA ILE A 112 17.24 -16.41 -15.80
C ILE A 112 16.17 -16.68 -16.86
N PRO A 113 15.04 -17.34 -16.51
CA PRO A 113 13.99 -17.67 -17.46
C PRO A 113 13.32 -16.41 -18.00
N ARG A 114 12.89 -16.46 -19.27
CA ARG A 114 12.10 -15.40 -19.88
C ARG A 114 10.65 -15.54 -19.47
N ARG A 115 10.14 -14.57 -18.72
CA ARG A 115 8.80 -14.56 -18.13
C ARG A 115 7.67 -14.96 -19.09
N ILE A 116 7.75 -14.56 -20.36
CA ILE A 116 6.69 -14.77 -21.35
C ILE A 116 6.84 -16.10 -22.07
N GLU A 117 8.07 -16.48 -22.40
CA GLU A 117 8.42 -17.65 -23.21
C GLU A 117 8.55 -18.91 -22.34
N ASP A 118 9.37 -18.83 -21.27
CA ASP A 118 9.74 -19.99 -20.44
C ASP A 118 8.78 -20.18 -19.26
N GLY A 119 8.15 -19.10 -18.78
CA GLY A 119 7.29 -19.11 -17.59
C GLY A 119 8.06 -18.94 -16.29
N TYR A 120 7.51 -19.45 -15.17
CA TYR A 120 8.11 -19.42 -13.85
C TYR A 120 8.76 -20.76 -13.50
N GLY A 121 9.95 -20.71 -12.89
CA GLY A 121 10.63 -21.84 -12.33
C GLY A 121 11.44 -22.65 -13.36
N LEU A 122 11.83 -23.84 -12.95
CA LEU A 122 12.63 -24.77 -13.77
C LEU A 122 11.84 -25.23 -15.00
N SER A 123 12.55 -25.47 -16.11
CA SER A 123 11.98 -26.10 -17.29
C SER A 123 12.95 -27.17 -17.87
N VAL A 124 12.41 -28.23 -18.45
CA VAL A 124 13.17 -29.32 -19.08
C VAL A 124 14.09 -28.77 -20.16
N ASP A 125 13.62 -27.87 -21.01
CA ASP A 125 14.42 -27.30 -22.12
C ASP A 125 15.62 -26.49 -21.60
N ALA A 126 15.43 -25.70 -20.51
CA ALA A 126 16.51 -24.93 -19.89
C ALA A 126 17.55 -25.86 -19.26
N ILE A 127 17.12 -26.91 -18.54
CA ILE A 127 17.99 -27.92 -17.92
C ILE A 127 18.80 -28.64 -18.99
N GLU A 128 18.16 -29.10 -20.07
CA GLU A 128 18.85 -29.73 -21.18
C GLU A 128 19.88 -28.78 -21.84
N GLY A 129 19.53 -27.52 -22.02
CA GLY A 129 20.42 -26.50 -22.54
C GLY A 129 21.66 -26.27 -21.65
N LEU A 130 21.49 -26.25 -20.34
CA LEU A 130 22.59 -26.13 -19.36
C LEU A 130 23.47 -27.39 -19.35
N TYR A 131 22.86 -28.58 -19.40
CA TYR A 131 23.58 -29.83 -19.48
C TYR A 131 24.48 -29.90 -20.73
N ARG A 132 23.96 -29.49 -21.91
CA ARG A 132 24.73 -29.42 -23.15
C ARG A 132 25.92 -28.44 -23.07
N LYS A 133 25.83 -27.41 -22.21
CA LYS A 133 26.96 -26.49 -21.93
C LYS A 133 27.97 -27.08 -20.95
N GLY A 134 27.76 -28.31 -20.48
CA GLY A 134 28.69 -29.04 -19.62
C GLY A 134 28.43 -28.87 -18.11
N THR A 135 27.29 -28.27 -17.70
CA THR A 135 26.90 -28.13 -16.29
C THR A 135 26.81 -29.49 -15.59
N ARG A 136 27.38 -29.59 -14.39
CA ARG A 136 27.32 -30.77 -13.54
C ARG A 136 26.58 -30.52 -12.23
N LEU A 137 26.62 -29.29 -11.72
CA LEU A 137 25.87 -28.85 -10.57
C LEU A 137 24.94 -27.70 -10.98
N LEU A 138 23.66 -27.87 -10.72
CA LEU A 138 22.63 -26.85 -10.88
C LEU A 138 22.26 -26.34 -9.47
N ILE A 139 22.38 -25.04 -9.22
CA ILE A 139 21.91 -24.39 -7.97
C ILE A 139 20.72 -23.51 -8.35
N THR A 140 19.55 -23.79 -7.83
CA THR A 140 18.41 -22.89 -7.99
C THR A 140 18.38 -21.84 -6.89
N VAL A 141 17.92 -20.63 -7.21
CA VAL A 141 17.71 -19.54 -6.27
C VAL A 141 16.35 -18.91 -6.52
N ASP A 142 15.58 -18.72 -5.46
CA ASP A 142 14.24 -18.13 -5.52
C ASP A 142 13.25 -18.93 -6.41
N CYS A 143 13.53 -20.19 -6.61
CA CYS A 143 12.67 -21.14 -7.32
C CYS A 143 13.16 -22.58 -7.10
N GLY A 144 12.32 -23.52 -7.52
CA GLY A 144 12.74 -24.94 -7.58
C GLY A 144 12.07 -25.85 -6.58
N ILE A 145 11.53 -25.32 -5.45
CA ILE A 145 10.87 -26.13 -4.41
C ILE A 145 9.69 -26.94 -4.94
N THR A 146 9.05 -26.48 -6.00
CA THR A 146 7.90 -27.13 -6.63
C THR A 146 8.28 -27.94 -7.89
N GLY A 147 9.55 -27.89 -8.31
CA GLY A 147 10.07 -28.47 -9.57
C GLY A 147 10.48 -29.93 -9.43
N VAL A 148 9.56 -30.80 -9.01
CA VAL A 148 9.84 -32.23 -8.75
C VAL A 148 10.24 -32.96 -10.03
N GLU A 149 9.47 -32.80 -11.10
CA GLU A 149 9.71 -33.49 -12.39
C GLU A 149 10.99 -32.97 -13.06
N GLU A 150 11.22 -31.66 -12.99
CA GLU A 150 12.39 -31.00 -13.56
C GLU A 150 13.69 -31.44 -12.87
N VAL A 151 13.65 -31.55 -11.54
CA VAL A 151 14.81 -32.06 -10.77
C VAL A 151 15.05 -33.54 -11.07
N ASP A 152 14.01 -34.36 -11.20
CA ASP A 152 14.14 -35.75 -11.62
C ASP A 152 14.74 -35.88 -13.02
N PHE A 153 14.35 -34.96 -13.91
CA PHE A 153 14.95 -34.91 -15.25
C PHE A 153 16.44 -34.54 -15.20
N ALA A 154 16.83 -33.52 -14.40
CA ALA A 154 18.24 -33.17 -14.19
C ALA A 154 19.06 -34.35 -13.65
N ASN A 155 18.54 -35.04 -12.65
CA ASN A 155 19.15 -36.25 -12.09
C ASN A 155 19.33 -37.36 -13.13
N SER A 156 18.36 -37.54 -14.06
CA SER A 156 18.44 -38.53 -15.14
C SER A 156 19.57 -38.25 -16.13
N LEU A 157 19.97 -36.98 -16.25
CA LEU A 157 21.12 -36.55 -17.07
C LEU A 157 22.46 -36.68 -16.31
N GLY A 158 22.46 -37.05 -15.04
CA GLY A 158 23.66 -37.08 -14.19
C GLY A 158 24.12 -35.68 -13.76
N MET A 159 23.21 -34.73 -13.66
CA MET A 159 23.42 -33.37 -13.16
C MET A 159 22.84 -33.30 -11.75
N ASP A 160 23.66 -33.00 -10.76
CA ASP A 160 23.21 -32.80 -9.38
C ASP A 160 22.50 -31.44 -9.23
N VAL A 161 21.51 -31.41 -8.33
CA VAL A 161 20.73 -30.19 -8.07
C VAL A 161 20.82 -29.84 -6.58
N VAL A 162 21.06 -28.57 -6.30
CA VAL A 162 20.89 -27.95 -4.99
C VAL A 162 19.78 -26.91 -5.13
N VAL A 163 18.66 -27.13 -4.45
CA VAL A 163 17.53 -26.19 -4.45
C VAL A 163 17.71 -25.21 -3.30
N THR A 164 17.67 -23.88 -3.59
CA THR A 164 17.48 -22.85 -2.56
C THR A 164 16.26 -22.03 -2.93
N ASP A 165 15.29 -21.98 -2.02
CA ASP A 165 13.98 -21.36 -2.26
C ASP A 165 13.42 -20.81 -0.94
N HIS A 166 12.33 -20.04 -1.03
CA HIS A 166 11.59 -19.50 0.11
C HIS A 166 10.07 -19.64 -0.06
N HIS A 167 9.62 -20.24 -1.14
CA HIS A 167 8.21 -20.43 -1.43
C HIS A 167 7.60 -21.58 -0.62
N GLU A 168 6.26 -21.59 -0.53
CA GLU A 168 5.53 -22.66 0.15
C GLU A 168 5.80 -24.03 -0.49
N CYS A 169 6.11 -25.01 0.34
CA CYS A 169 6.39 -26.37 -0.08
C CYS A 169 5.11 -27.11 -0.50
N LYS A 170 5.21 -27.94 -1.54
CA LYS A 170 4.19 -28.98 -1.84
C LYS A 170 4.36 -30.19 -0.91
N GLU A 171 3.40 -31.12 -0.94
CA GLU A 171 3.48 -32.38 -0.19
C GLU A 171 4.75 -33.20 -0.52
N THR A 172 5.20 -33.15 -1.77
CA THR A 172 6.40 -33.84 -2.25
C THR A 172 7.49 -32.82 -2.57
N LEU A 173 8.64 -32.97 -1.91
CA LEU A 173 9.84 -32.19 -2.21
C LEU A 173 10.61 -32.77 -3.40
N PRO A 174 11.34 -31.95 -4.17
CA PRO A 174 12.21 -32.43 -5.25
C PRO A 174 13.34 -33.29 -4.70
N ARG A 175 13.74 -34.32 -5.43
CA ARG A 175 14.80 -35.25 -5.07
C ARG A 175 16.19 -34.69 -5.42
N ALA A 176 16.45 -33.46 -4.96
CA ALA A 176 17.74 -32.80 -5.09
C ALA A 176 18.77 -33.36 -4.05
N VAL A 177 20.05 -33.08 -4.25
CA VAL A 177 21.12 -33.39 -3.28
C VAL A 177 20.88 -32.66 -1.97
N ALA A 178 20.39 -31.42 -2.07
CA ALA A 178 19.99 -30.60 -0.94
C ALA A 178 18.79 -29.74 -1.33
N VAL A 179 17.87 -29.52 -0.39
CA VAL A 179 16.72 -28.63 -0.52
C VAL A 179 16.74 -27.67 0.66
N VAL A 180 17.22 -26.47 0.43
CA VAL A 180 17.36 -25.42 1.45
C VAL A 180 16.21 -24.45 1.33
N ASP A 181 15.22 -24.57 2.23
CA ASP A 181 14.05 -23.71 2.27
C ASP A 181 13.57 -23.58 3.73
N PRO A 182 13.42 -22.35 4.25
CA PRO A 182 12.94 -22.15 5.61
C PRO A 182 11.48 -22.62 5.82
N HIS A 183 10.64 -22.70 4.77
CA HIS A 183 9.25 -23.15 4.87
C HIS A 183 9.06 -24.66 4.90
N ARG A 184 10.12 -25.45 4.70
CA ARG A 184 10.01 -26.90 4.83
C ARG A 184 9.46 -27.28 6.21
N PRO A 185 8.53 -28.26 6.28
CA PRO A 185 7.93 -28.67 7.55
C PRO A 185 8.94 -29.20 8.58
N ASP A 186 10.03 -29.81 8.12
CA ASP A 186 11.10 -30.36 8.93
C ASP A 186 12.25 -29.38 9.21
N CYS A 187 12.17 -28.15 8.72
CA CYS A 187 13.20 -27.14 8.91
C CYS A 187 13.06 -26.44 10.27
N GLY A 188 14.10 -26.54 11.10
CA GLY A 188 14.17 -25.88 12.40
C GLY A 188 14.60 -24.40 12.38
N TYR A 189 14.73 -23.78 11.20
CA TYR A 189 15.19 -22.40 11.10
C TYR A 189 14.18 -21.43 11.76
N PRO A 190 14.62 -20.55 12.68
CA PRO A 190 13.69 -19.78 13.50
C PRO A 190 12.90 -18.69 12.73
N PHE A 191 13.46 -18.20 11.61
CA PHE A 191 12.85 -17.12 10.81
C PHE A 191 12.41 -17.62 9.43
N LYS A 192 11.11 -17.74 9.21
CA LYS A 192 10.54 -18.35 8.00
C LYS A 192 10.42 -17.40 6.81
N HIS A 193 10.50 -16.09 7.03
CA HIS A 193 10.15 -15.05 6.05
C HIS A 193 11.37 -14.47 5.32
N LEU A 194 12.45 -15.22 5.14
CA LEU A 194 13.53 -14.78 4.26
C LEU A 194 13.04 -14.73 2.82
N ALA A 195 13.52 -13.76 2.04
CA ALA A 195 13.41 -13.75 0.59
C ALA A 195 14.37 -14.76 -0.04
N GLY A 196 14.21 -15.10 -1.32
CA GLY A 196 15.14 -15.98 -2.04
C GLY A 196 16.58 -15.48 -2.02
N CYS A 197 16.79 -14.16 -2.17
CA CYS A 197 18.12 -13.52 -2.02
C CYS A 197 18.65 -13.63 -0.57
N GLY A 198 17.79 -13.65 0.42
CA GLY A 198 18.16 -13.91 1.81
C GLY A 198 18.65 -15.34 2.01
N VAL A 199 18.00 -16.32 1.41
CA VAL A 199 18.45 -17.72 1.42
C VAL A 199 19.77 -17.88 0.66
N ALA A 200 19.92 -17.23 -0.50
CA ALA A 200 21.17 -17.20 -1.27
C ALA A 200 22.32 -16.56 -0.46
N LEU A 201 22.05 -15.44 0.26
CA LEU A 201 23.00 -14.85 1.20
C LEU A 201 23.42 -15.86 2.26
N LYS A 202 22.48 -16.58 2.88
CA LYS A 202 22.79 -17.62 3.90
C LYS A 202 23.67 -18.73 3.33
N LEU A 203 23.42 -19.18 2.11
CA LEU A 203 24.29 -20.17 1.46
C LEU A 203 25.71 -19.61 1.23
N ALA A 204 25.85 -18.37 0.78
CA ALA A 204 27.15 -17.72 0.59
C ALA A 204 27.92 -17.58 1.93
N LEU A 205 27.23 -17.22 3.02
CA LEU A 205 27.81 -17.15 4.37
C LEU A 205 28.28 -18.54 4.85
N ALA A 206 27.44 -19.56 4.68
CA ALA A 206 27.78 -20.95 5.05
C ALA A 206 29.01 -21.48 4.29
N LEU A 207 29.09 -21.20 2.98
CA LEU A 207 30.22 -21.55 2.13
C LEU A 207 31.52 -20.82 2.52
N GLY A 208 31.40 -19.57 2.99
CA GLY A 208 32.53 -18.74 3.41
C GLY A 208 33.08 -19.13 4.76
N GLY A 209 32.25 -19.68 5.62
CA GLY A 209 32.58 -20.04 7.01
C GLY A 209 32.68 -18.85 7.96
N PRO A 210 32.81 -19.10 9.26
CA PRO A 210 32.68 -18.09 10.30
C PRO A 210 33.71 -16.95 10.18
N ASP A 211 34.93 -17.23 9.72
CA ASP A 211 36.00 -16.24 9.61
C ASP A 211 35.72 -15.17 8.52
N ARG A 212 34.85 -15.47 7.58
CA ARG A 212 34.49 -14.55 6.48
C ARG A 212 33.04 -14.06 6.55
N GLU A 213 32.28 -14.48 7.54
CA GLU A 213 30.85 -14.22 7.63
C GLU A 213 30.53 -12.73 7.56
N GLU A 214 31.18 -11.90 8.39
CA GLU A 214 30.93 -10.45 8.42
C GLU A 214 31.34 -9.76 7.10
N ALA A 215 32.46 -10.16 6.52
CA ALA A 215 32.92 -9.59 5.23
C ALA A 215 31.94 -9.93 4.08
N LEU A 216 31.45 -11.16 4.03
CA LEU A 216 30.50 -11.61 3.03
C LEU A 216 29.12 -10.98 3.26
N PHE A 217 28.69 -10.89 4.52
CA PHE A 217 27.45 -10.20 4.86
C PHE A 217 27.50 -8.73 4.40
N SER A 218 28.57 -8.01 4.75
CA SER A 218 28.74 -6.61 4.35
C SER A 218 28.77 -6.44 2.82
N ARG A 219 29.37 -7.37 2.08
CA ARG A 219 29.41 -7.35 0.62
C ARG A 219 28.02 -7.55 -0.01
N TYR A 220 27.27 -8.54 0.48
CA TYR A 220 26.05 -9.02 -0.19
C TYR A 220 24.76 -8.48 0.41
N CYS A 221 24.77 -7.90 1.62
CA CYS A 221 23.54 -7.40 2.27
C CYS A 221 22.82 -6.34 1.43
N THR A 222 23.53 -5.58 0.59
CA THR A 222 22.94 -4.58 -0.31
C THR A 222 22.04 -5.23 -1.36
N LEU A 223 22.51 -6.28 -2.04
CA LEU A 223 21.69 -7.02 -3.03
C LEU A 223 20.54 -7.75 -2.33
N ALA A 224 20.81 -8.38 -1.18
CA ALA A 224 19.78 -9.04 -0.39
C ALA A 224 18.71 -8.07 0.12
N ALA A 225 19.08 -6.83 0.48
CA ALA A 225 18.13 -5.78 0.85
C ALA A 225 17.23 -5.38 -0.32
N ILE A 226 17.79 -5.24 -1.52
CA ILE A 226 17.04 -4.87 -2.73
C ILE A 226 16.01 -5.95 -3.07
N GLY A 227 16.40 -7.23 -3.08
CA GLY A 227 15.48 -8.35 -3.33
C GLY A 227 14.40 -8.45 -2.25
N THR A 228 14.78 -8.44 -0.97
CA THR A 228 13.84 -8.53 0.17
C THR A 228 12.77 -7.44 0.15
N VAL A 229 13.15 -6.18 -0.17
CA VAL A 229 12.18 -5.08 -0.30
C VAL A 229 11.29 -5.25 -1.53
N ALA A 230 11.87 -5.69 -2.65
CA ALA A 230 11.15 -5.84 -3.91
C ALA A 230 10.12 -6.97 -3.89
N ASP A 231 10.42 -8.06 -3.18
CA ASP A 231 9.51 -9.18 -2.96
C ASP A 231 8.49 -8.94 -1.83
N VAL A 232 8.49 -7.73 -1.27
CA VAL A 232 7.52 -7.29 -0.25
C VAL A 232 7.52 -8.19 1.01
N MET A 233 8.67 -8.76 1.33
CA MET A 233 8.83 -9.64 2.49
C MET A 233 8.59 -8.92 3.80
N GLN A 234 8.19 -9.68 4.83
CA GLN A 234 7.90 -9.13 6.15
C GLN A 234 9.12 -8.40 6.74
N MET A 235 8.98 -7.10 7.03
CA MET A 235 10.08 -6.23 7.51
C MET A 235 10.26 -6.34 9.03
N SER A 236 10.56 -7.56 9.45
CA SER A 236 10.81 -7.96 10.86
C SER A 236 12.00 -8.90 10.94
N GLY A 237 12.50 -9.18 12.15
CA GLY A 237 13.56 -10.16 12.38
C GLY A 237 14.77 -9.95 11.49
N GLU A 238 15.27 -11.03 10.86
CA GLU A 238 16.45 -10.97 10.00
C GLU A 238 16.28 -10.08 8.76
N ASN A 239 15.10 -10.04 8.14
CA ASN A 239 14.86 -9.17 7.00
C ASN A 239 15.08 -7.70 7.36
N ARG A 240 14.64 -7.27 8.55
CA ARG A 240 14.87 -5.92 9.01
C ARG A 240 16.37 -5.63 9.18
N THR A 241 17.13 -6.57 9.72
CA THR A 241 18.61 -6.46 9.86
C THR A 241 19.29 -6.41 8.50
N ILE A 242 18.95 -7.33 7.58
CA ILE A 242 19.51 -7.36 6.21
C ILE A 242 19.23 -6.05 5.48
N VAL A 243 17.97 -5.59 5.51
CA VAL A 243 17.57 -4.37 4.79
C VAL A 243 18.20 -3.13 5.42
N SER A 244 18.20 -2.99 6.75
CA SER A 244 18.82 -1.86 7.43
C SER A 244 20.31 -1.74 7.09
N ARG A 245 21.07 -2.83 7.22
CA ARG A 245 22.51 -2.86 6.91
C ARG A 245 22.78 -2.68 5.41
N GLY A 246 21.95 -3.28 4.56
CA GLY A 246 22.07 -3.15 3.11
C GLY A 246 21.80 -1.72 2.63
N LEU A 247 20.81 -1.03 3.19
CA LEU A 247 20.53 0.39 2.91
C LEU A 247 21.69 1.30 3.34
N ALA A 248 22.23 1.08 4.54
CA ALA A 248 23.37 1.84 5.05
C ALA A 248 24.65 1.64 4.20
N ALA A 249 24.80 0.44 3.61
CA ALA A 249 25.97 0.10 2.77
C ALA A 249 25.80 0.46 1.29
N ILE A 250 24.60 0.84 0.81
CA ILE A 250 24.29 0.90 -0.62
C ILE A 250 25.18 1.88 -1.41
N GLU A 251 25.54 3.02 -0.83
CA GLU A 251 26.43 4.01 -1.46
C GLU A 251 27.89 3.57 -1.51
N HIS A 252 28.28 2.60 -0.70
CA HIS A 252 29.64 2.08 -0.59
C HIS A 252 29.78 0.64 -1.08
N SER A 253 28.76 0.14 -1.74
CA SER A 253 28.72 -1.20 -2.32
C SER A 253 29.82 -1.38 -3.38
N ASP A 254 30.38 -2.59 -3.49
CA ASP A 254 31.37 -2.92 -4.53
C ASP A 254 30.76 -3.12 -5.92
N PHE A 255 29.43 -3.13 -6.04
CA PHE A 255 28.73 -3.42 -7.30
C PHE A 255 28.64 -2.19 -8.19
N ILE A 256 29.56 -2.10 -9.16
CA ILE A 256 29.65 -0.99 -10.13
C ILE A 256 28.34 -0.79 -10.89
N GLY A 257 27.70 -1.88 -11.29
CA GLY A 257 26.40 -1.84 -11.99
C GLY A 257 25.28 -1.24 -11.14
N LEU A 258 25.28 -1.49 -9.82
CA LEU A 258 24.32 -0.87 -8.90
C LEU A 258 24.55 0.63 -8.82
N HIS A 259 25.80 1.10 -8.72
CA HIS A 259 26.10 2.54 -8.71
C HIS A 259 25.68 3.23 -10.01
N ALA A 260 25.92 2.59 -11.15
CA ALA A 260 25.45 3.10 -12.44
C ALA A 260 23.92 3.21 -12.51
N LEU A 261 23.20 2.24 -11.98
CA LEU A 261 21.73 2.26 -11.90
C LEU A 261 21.22 3.34 -10.95
N LEU A 262 21.82 3.50 -9.77
CA LEU A 262 21.49 4.57 -8.81
C LEU A 262 21.69 5.95 -9.44
N LYS A 263 22.80 6.15 -10.15
CA LYS A 263 23.11 7.39 -10.86
C LYS A 263 22.06 7.71 -11.94
N GLU A 264 21.76 6.74 -12.82
CA GLU A 264 20.76 6.92 -13.88
C GLU A 264 19.32 7.08 -13.33
N ALA A 265 19.03 6.49 -12.17
CA ALA A 265 17.76 6.66 -11.46
C ALA A 265 17.63 8.00 -10.72
N GLY A 266 18.71 8.82 -10.66
CA GLY A 266 18.74 10.10 -9.95
C GLY A 266 18.78 9.94 -8.43
N LEU A 267 19.30 8.84 -7.93
CA LEU A 267 19.41 8.50 -6.50
C LEU A 267 20.81 8.67 -5.94
N ALA A 268 21.86 8.82 -6.76
CA ALA A 268 23.24 8.98 -6.31
C ALA A 268 23.40 10.21 -5.38
N GLY A 269 24.11 10.05 -4.27
CA GLY A 269 24.34 11.08 -3.26
C GLY A 269 23.10 11.46 -2.44
N ARG A 270 22.10 10.59 -2.39
CA ARG A 270 20.90 10.73 -1.56
C ARG A 270 20.81 9.56 -0.60
N GLU A 271 20.29 9.82 0.59
CA GLU A 271 19.90 8.75 1.49
C GLU A 271 18.86 7.84 0.82
N ILE A 272 19.16 6.54 0.75
CA ILE A 272 18.30 5.54 0.12
C ILE A 272 17.50 4.82 1.20
N THR A 273 16.19 4.86 1.08
CA THR A 273 15.25 4.15 1.96
C THR A 273 14.59 2.98 1.23
N SER A 274 13.89 2.10 1.95
CA SER A 274 13.10 1.03 1.36
C SER A 274 12.07 1.53 0.35
N VAL A 275 11.57 2.75 0.51
CA VAL A 275 10.64 3.38 -0.44
C VAL A 275 11.30 3.62 -1.80
N GLN A 276 12.54 4.16 -1.83
CA GLN A 276 13.24 4.34 -3.11
C GLN A 276 13.59 2.99 -3.74
N ILE A 277 13.93 1.99 -2.96
CA ILE A 277 14.10 0.63 -3.52
C ILE A 277 12.81 0.15 -4.15
N GLY A 278 11.70 0.11 -3.41
CA GLY A 278 10.44 -0.45 -3.89
C GLY A 278 9.81 0.31 -5.06
N PHE A 279 9.90 1.66 -5.08
CA PHE A 279 9.20 2.48 -6.07
C PHE A 279 10.11 3.06 -7.17
N VAL A 280 11.42 3.05 -7.00
CA VAL A 280 12.34 3.61 -8.00
C VAL A 280 13.28 2.55 -8.54
N LEU A 281 14.02 1.82 -7.71
CA LEU A 281 15.06 0.89 -8.14
C LEU A 281 14.47 -0.43 -8.64
N ALA A 282 13.67 -1.11 -7.81
CA ALA A 282 13.06 -2.40 -8.14
C ALA A 282 12.18 -2.36 -9.41
N PRO A 283 11.37 -1.31 -9.69
CA PRO A 283 10.63 -1.23 -10.94
C PRO A 283 11.49 -1.16 -12.20
N ARG A 284 12.76 -0.69 -12.11
CA ARG A 284 13.69 -0.68 -13.25
C ARG A 284 14.22 -2.07 -13.54
N ILE A 285 14.56 -2.82 -12.51
CA ILE A 285 15.01 -4.22 -12.62
C ILE A 285 13.84 -5.09 -13.09
N ASN A 286 12.70 -5.06 -12.38
CA ASN A 286 11.48 -5.79 -12.77
C ASN A 286 10.96 -5.42 -14.16
N GLY A 287 11.18 -4.18 -14.60
CA GLY A 287 10.79 -3.71 -15.93
C GLY A 287 11.45 -4.50 -17.03
N ALA A 288 12.71 -4.84 -16.88
CA ALA A 288 13.44 -5.68 -17.84
C ALA A 288 12.82 -7.07 -17.97
N GLY A 289 12.54 -7.75 -16.84
CA GLY A 289 11.88 -9.06 -16.85
C GLY A 289 10.51 -9.04 -17.52
N ARG A 290 9.71 -7.97 -17.28
CA ARG A 290 8.39 -7.80 -17.90
C ARG A 290 8.46 -7.54 -19.40
N MET A 291 9.55 -6.95 -19.89
CA MET A 291 9.82 -6.68 -21.31
C MET A 291 10.66 -7.78 -21.99
N GLY A 292 10.86 -8.94 -21.32
CA GLY A 292 11.56 -10.09 -21.89
C GLY A 292 13.09 -9.98 -21.87
N ALA A 293 13.67 -9.17 -20.99
CA ALA A 293 15.11 -8.91 -20.95
C ALA A 293 15.68 -8.98 -19.50
N ALA A 294 15.24 -9.98 -18.72
CA ALA A 294 15.68 -10.15 -17.32
C ALA A 294 17.20 -10.33 -17.18
N ASP A 295 17.83 -11.06 -18.11
CA ASP A 295 19.29 -11.27 -18.14
C ASP A 295 20.08 -9.96 -18.05
N LYS A 296 19.61 -8.90 -18.72
CA LYS A 296 20.29 -7.59 -18.73
C LYS A 296 20.41 -6.97 -17.33
N ALA A 297 19.49 -7.28 -16.43
CA ALA A 297 19.56 -6.77 -15.07
C ALA A 297 20.64 -7.51 -14.26
N ALA A 298 20.75 -8.84 -14.41
CA ALA A 298 21.83 -9.61 -13.79
C ALA A 298 23.19 -9.23 -14.39
N GLU A 299 23.29 -9.11 -15.71
CA GLU A 299 24.50 -8.67 -16.40
C GLU A 299 24.96 -7.29 -15.93
N LEU A 300 24.03 -6.33 -15.73
CA LEU A 300 24.35 -5.02 -15.16
C LEU A 300 24.92 -5.14 -13.75
N LEU A 301 24.24 -5.87 -12.85
CA LEU A 301 24.66 -5.99 -11.46
C LEU A 301 26.00 -6.71 -11.30
N LEU A 302 26.33 -7.64 -12.20
CA LEU A 302 27.61 -8.37 -12.24
C LEU A 302 28.69 -7.66 -13.06
N CYS A 303 28.37 -6.53 -13.71
CA CYS A 303 29.32 -5.81 -14.59
C CYS A 303 30.44 -5.16 -13.77
N THR A 304 31.67 -5.37 -14.23
CA THR A 304 32.89 -4.81 -13.59
C THR A 304 33.50 -3.63 -14.36
N ASP A 305 33.03 -3.35 -15.60
CA ASP A 305 33.46 -2.21 -16.40
C ASP A 305 32.52 -1.01 -16.19
N PRO A 306 33.02 0.15 -15.72
CA PRO A 306 32.18 1.31 -15.43
C PRO A 306 31.46 1.88 -16.66
N ALA A 307 32.10 1.88 -17.83
CA ALA A 307 31.52 2.46 -19.04
C ALA A 307 30.40 1.57 -19.59
N GLU A 308 30.60 0.26 -19.53
CA GLU A 308 29.59 -0.72 -19.90
C GLU A 308 28.41 -0.72 -18.92
N ALA A 309 28.67 -0.64 -17.61
CA ALA A 309 27.63 -0.52 -16.59
C ALA A 309 26.77 0.74 -16.79
N GLU A 310 27.35 1.90 -17.13
CA GLU A 310 26.56 3.11 -17.44
C GLU A 310 25.70 2.93 -18.71
N ARG A 311 26.21 2.23 -19.73
CA ARG A 311 25.44 1.92 -20.94
C ARG A 311 24.23 1.03 -20.62
N MET A 312 24.47 -0.06 -19.87
CA MET A 312 23.45 -1.02 -19.48
C MET A 312 22.40 -0.40 -18.55
N ALA A 313 22.81 0.47 -17.61
CA ALA A 313 21.89 1.18 -16.73
C ALA A 313 20.94 2.10 -17.51
N ARG A 314 21.44 2.81 -18.55
CA ARG A 314 20.59 3.60 -19.46
C ARG A 314 19.59 2.74 -20.23
N GLU A 315 20.01 1.56 -20.71
CA GLU A 315 19.12 0.62 -21.40
C GLU A 315 18.02 0.12 -20.45
N LEU A 316 18.38 -0.27 -19.22
CA LEU A 316 17.42 -0.75 -18.23
C LEU A 316 16.38 0.33 -17.88
N CYS A 317 16.84 1.56 -17.70
CA CYS A 317 15.95 2.71 -17.46
C CYS A 317 15.06 3.01 -18.69
N ALA A 318 15.53 2.79 -19.90
CA ALA A 318 14.74 2.95 -21.12
C ALA A 318 13.63 1.88 -21.18
N LEU A 319 13.96 0.61 -20.92
CA LEU A 319 12.97 -0.48 -20.84
C LEU A 319 11.88 -0.21 -19.80
N ASN A 320 12.25 0.33 -18.63
CA ASN A 320 11.26 0.69 -17.62
C ASN A 320 10.35 1.86 -18.07
N ARG A 321 10.88 2.86 -18.79
CA ARG A 321 10.07 3.93 -19.38
C ARG A 321 9.09 3.38 -20.43
N GLU A 322 9.56 2.46 -21.28
CA GLU A 322 8.72 1.77 -22.27
C GLU A 322 7.60 0.99 -21.58
N ARG A 323 7.93 0.19 -20.56
CA ARG A 323 6.95 -0.52 -19.74
C ARG A 323 5.90 0.42 -19.15
N GLN A 324 6.31 1.59 -18.61
CA GLN A 324 5.39 2.59 -18.06
C GLN A 324 4.45 3.18 -19.12
N ASN A 325 4.94 3.42 -20.34
CA ASN A 325 4.12 3.90 -21.45
C ASN A 325 3.08 2.85 -21.87
N VAL A 326 3.51 1.59 -21.97
CA VAL A 326 2.62 0.45 -22.26
C VAL A 326 1.57 0.30 -21.16
N GLU A 327 1.98 0.35 -19.89
CA GLU A 327 1.08 0.30 -18.74
C GLU A 327 0.02 1.41 -18.79
N GLN A 328 0.43 2.66 -19.06
CA GLN A 328 -0.51 3.79 -19.13
C GLN A 328 -1.48 3.64 -20.31
N THR A 329 -1.02 3.10 -21.43
CA THR A 329 -1.88 2.85 -22.60
C THR A 329 -2.93 1.78 -22.28
N ILE A 330 -2.52 0.65 -21.69
CA ILE A 330 -3.44 -0.43 -21.28
C ILE A 330 -4.43 0.11 -20.25
N TYR A 331 -3.95 0.87 -19.25
CA TYR A 331 -4.79 1.44 -18.21
C TYR A 331 -5.88 2.35 -18.78
N SER A 332 -5.53 3.28 -19.68
CA SER A 332 -6.50 4.18 -20.30
C SER A 332 -7.54 3.42 -21.13
N GLN A 333 -7.12 2.40 -21.91
CA GLN A 333 -8.05 1.56 -22.67
C GLN A 333 -8.97 0.77 -21.75
N ALA A 334 -8.46 0.22 -20.66
CA ALA A 334 -9.26 -0.50 -19.67
C ALA A 334 -10.29 0.41 -19.01
N GLU A 335 -9.95 1.65 -18.68
CA GLU A 335 -10.91 2.64 -18.13
C GLU A 335 -12.05 2.95 -19.11
N GLU A 336 -11.74 3.13 -20.39
CA GLU A 336 -12.76 3.31 -21.41
C GLU A 336 -13.70 2.11 -21.54
N MET A 337 -13.14 0.89 -21.42
CA MET A 337 -13.94 -0.34 -21.43
C MET A 337 -14.84 -0.42 -20.20
N ILE A 338 -14.30 -0.16 -19.00
CA ILE A 338 -15.07 -0.18 -17.74
C ILE A 338 -16.22 0.82 -17.78
N ALA A 339 -16.01 2.02 -18.34
CA ALA A 339 -17.05 3.02 -18.47
C ALA A 339 -18.26 2.54 -19.30
N ARG A 340 -18.04 1.60 -20.22
CA ARG A 340 -19.06 1.02 -21.12
C ARG A 340 -19.65 -0.30 -20.58
N LEU A 341 -19.06 -0.89 -19.52
CA LEU A 341 -19.61 -2.13 -18.94
C LEU A 341 -20.99 -1.89 -18.34
N PRO A 342 -21.94 -2.79 -18.57
CA PRO A 342 -23.22 -2.79 -17.84
C PRO A 342 -23.01 -3.02 -16.35
N ASP A 343 -23.91 -2.52 -15.50
CA ASP A 343 -23.76 -2.59 -14.04
C ASP A 343 -23.62 -4.02 -13.51
N ARG A 344 -24.28 -4.98 -14.14
CA ARG A 344 -24.18 -6.40 -13.80
C ARG A 344 -22.76 -6.98 -13.93
N ASP A 345 -21.91 -6.38 -14.78
CA ASP A 345 -20.55 -6.85 -15.09
C ASP A 345 -19.47 -6.04 -14.36
N ARG A 346 -19.85 -5.28 -13.32
CA ARG A 346 -18.95 -4.41 -12.55
C ARG A 346 -18.59 -4.95 -11.16
N SER A 347 -19.11 -6.11 -10.76
CA SER A 347 -18.76 -6.71 -9.46
C SER A 347 -17.37 -7.33 -9.49
N ALA A 348 -16.93 -7.86 -10.65
CA ALA A 348 -15.59 -8.25 -10.98
C ALA A 348 -15.24 -7.66 -12.36
N LEU A 349 -14.08 -7.03 -12.48
CA LEU A 349 -13.65 -6.39 -13.73
C LEU A 349 -12.96 -7.43 -14.61
N VAL A 350 -13.66 -7.99 -15.59
CA VAL A 350 -13.11 -8.95 -16.56
C VAL A 350 -12.97 -8.27 -17.92
N LEU A 351 -11.72 -8.00 -18.32
CA LEU A 351 -11.40 -7.23 -19.52
C LEU A 351 -10.39 -7.99 -20.38
N GLU A 352 -10.56 -7.93 -21.70
CA GLU A 352 -9.69 -8.62 -22.67
C GLU A 352 -9.29 -7.73 -23.84
N SER A 353 -8.06 -7.94 -24.34
CA SER A 353 -7.62 -7.33 -25.60
C SER A 353 -6.40 -8.05 -26.18
N SER A 354 -6.34 -8.18 -27.51
CA SER A 354 -5.16 -8.66 -28.26
C SER A 354 -4.04 -7.61 -28.36
N ARG A 355 -4.33 -6.35 -28.03
CA ARG A 355 -3.33 -5.26 -28.11
C ARG A 355 -2.53 -5.09 -26.81
N TRP A 356 -2.90 -5.78 -25.74
CA TRP A 356 -2.25 -5.61 -24.44
C TRP A 356 -0.99 -6.45 -24.36
N HIS A 357 0.00 -5.96 -23.64
CA HIS A 357 1.25 -6.68 -23.41
C HIS A 357 1.10 -7.64 -22.23
N GLN A 358 1.32 -8.94 -22.44
CA GLN A 358 1.13 -9.99 -21.44
C GLN A 358 1.92 -9.73 -20.14
N GLY A 359 3.16 -9.26 -20.22
CA GLY A 359 4.01 -8.97 -19.05
C GLY A 359 3.55 -7.77 -18.21
N VAL A 360 2.62 -6.93 -18.74
CA VAL A 360 2.20 -5.67 -18.12
C VAL A 360 0.78 -5.72 -17.57
N VAL A 361 -0.10 -6.57 -18.12
CA VAL A 361 -1.52 -6.65 -17.70
C VAL A 361 -1.72 -6.86 -16.19
N GLY A 362 -0.81 -7.61 -15.54
CA GLY A 362 -0.90 -7.84 -14.09
C GLY A 362 -0.68 -6.58 -13.24
N ILE A 363 0.13 -5.61 -13.72
CA ILE A 363 0.29 -4.31 -13.03
C ILE A 363 -0.99 -3.50 -13.15
N VAL A 364 -1.58 -3.49 -14.35
CA VAL A 364 -2.83 -2.77 -14.60
C VAL A 364 -3.98 -3.39 -13.79
N ALA A 365 -4.04 -4.71 -13.68
CA ALA A 365 -5.01 -5.40 -12.83
C ALA A 365 -4.93 -4.91 -11.37
N SER A 366 -3.71 -4.75 -10.79
CA SER A 366 -3.53 -4.21 -9.45
C SER A 366 -4.08 -2.77 -9.31
N ARG A 367 -3.72 -1.90 -10.25
CA ARG A 367 -4.20 -0.49 -10.25
C ARG A 367 -5.71 -0.37 -10.38
N LEU A 368 -6.33 -1.23 -11.20
CA LEU A 368 -7.78 -1.24 -11.37
C LEU A 368 -8.49 -1.78 -10.13
N SER A 369 -7.98 -2.87 -9.53
CA SER A 369 -8.57 -3.42 -8.31
C SER A 369 -8.53 -2.41 -7.16
N GLU A 370 -7.44 -1.67 -7.00
CA GLU A 370 -7.32 -0.59 -6.01
C GLU A 370 -8.28 0.58 -6.30
N LYS A 371 -8.33 1.06 -7.55
CA LYS A 371 -9.15 2.22 -7.92
C LYS A 371 -10.64 1.95 -7.79
N TYR A 372 -11.08 0.80 -8.27
CA TYR A 372 -12.52 0.46 -8.33
C TYR A 372 -12.98 -0.35 -7.12
N SER A 373 -12.07 -0.72 -6.21
CA SER A 373 -12.38 -1.59 -5.05
C SER A 373 -13.09 -2.88 -5.47
N ARG A 374 -12.56 -3.55 -6.52
CA ARG A 374 -13.12 -4.76 -7.14
C ARG A 374 -12.01 -5.72 -7.56
N PRO A 375 -12.23 -7.03 -7.54
CA PRO A 375 -11.30 -7.97 -8.14
C PRO A 375 -11.22 -7.71 -9.66
N SER A 376 -10.00 -7.74 -10.20
CA SER A 376 -9.71 -7.43 -11.61
C SER A 376 -9.05 -8.60 -12.31
N PHE A 377 -9.53 -8.92 -13.50
CA PHE A 377 -9.07 -10.00 -14.39
C PHE A 377 -8.74 -9.39 -15.75
N MET A 378 -7.44 -9.26 -16.06
CA MET A 378 -6.95 -8.67 -17.30
C MET A 378 -6.43 -9.77 -18.20
N ILE A 379 -6.98 -9.91 -19.41
CA ILE A 379 -6.70 -10.99 -20.34
C ILE A 379 -6.00 -10.45 -21.60
N HIS A 380 -4.80 -10.94 -21.87
CA HIS A 380 -4.13 -10.77 -23.14
C HIS A 380 -4.54 -11.89 -24.10
N LEU A 381 -5.12 -11.54 -25.24
CA LEU A 381 -5.51 -12.49 -26.28
C LEU A 381 -4.36 -12.73 -27.26
N ASN A 382 -4.11 -14.00 -27.55
CA ASN A 382 -3.16 -14.44 -28.57
C ASN A 382 -3.79 -15.57 -29.42
N GLY A 383 -4.32 -15.21 -30.61
CA GLY A 383 -5.16 -16.11 -31.39
C GLY A 383 -6.42 -16.47 -30.63
N ASP A 384 -6.79 -17.75 -30.61
CA ASP A 384 -8.00 -18.28 -29.98
C ASP A 384 -7.88 -18.50 -28.48
N THR A 385 -6.73 -18.12 -27.85
CA THR A 385 -6.49 -18.29 -26.43
C THR A 385 -6.13 -16.97 -25.76
N GLY A 386 -6.45 -16.85 -24.48
CA GLY A 386 -6.11 -15.71 -23.63
C GLY A 386 -5.30 -16.13 -22.42
N LYS A 387 -4.28 -15.35 -22.08
CA LYS A 387 -3.55 -15.44 -20.82
C LYS A 387 -4.02 -14.33 -19.88
N GLY A 388 -4.62 -14.70 -18.76
CA GLY A 388 -5.17 -13.78 -17.76
C GLY A 388 -4.23 -13.59 -16.56
N SER A 389 -4.22 -12.36 -16.05
CA SER A 389 -3.62 -12.03 -14.76
C SER A 389 -4.67 -11.33 -13.90
N CYS A 390 -4.85 -11.79 -12.67
CA CYS A 390 -5.88 -11.26 -11.79
C CYS A 390 -5.32 -10.78 -10.44
N ARG A 391 -6.05 -9.83 -9.85
CA ARG A 391 -5.74 -9.25 -8.55
C ARG A 391 -7.00 -9.14 -7.71
N SER A 392 -6.85 -9.50 -6.45
CA SER A 392 -7.90 -9.46 -5.45
C SER A 392 -8.18 -8.05 -4.94
N TRP A 393 -9.35 -7.91 -4.30
CA TRP A 393 -9.71 -6.78 -3.47
C TRP A 393 -10.65 -7.23 -2.34
N GLY A 394 -10.46 -6.66 -1.15
CA GLY A 394 -11.40 -6.83 -0.03
C GLY A 394 -11.55 -8.26 0.49
N GLY A 395 -10.48 -9.07 0.43
CA GLY A 395 -10.49 -10.46 0.89
C GLY A 395 -11.10 -11.45 -0.12
N PHE A 396 -11.36 -11.03 -1.35
CA PHE A 396 -11.84 -11.92 -2.40
C PHE A 396 -10.79 -12.97 -2.76
N ASN A 397 -11.07 -14.24 -2.49
CA ASN A 397 -10.15 -15.34 -2.76
C ASN A 397 -10.17 -15.69 -4.26
N LEU A 398 -9.09 -15.26 -4.97
CA LEU A 398 -8.96 -15.49 -6.42
C LEU A 398 -8.83 -16.96 -6.77
N PHE A 399 -8.11 -17.75 -5.96
CA PHE A 399 -7.91 -19.17 -6.24
C PHE A 399 -9.24 -19.91 -6.19
N ALA A 400 -10.04 -19.71 -5.14
CA ALA A 400 -11.38 -20.30 -5.03
C ALA A 400 -12.32 -19.84 -6.15
N ALA A 401 -12.23 -18.56 -6.56
CA ALA A 401 -13.03 -18.04 -7.67
C ALA A 401 -12.65 -18.67 -9.03
N LEU A 402 -11.35 -18.87 -9.30
CA LEU A 402 -10.88 -19.55 -10.51
C LEU A 402 -11.26 -21.04 -10.49
N GLU A 403 -11.17 -21.69 -9.33
CA GLU A 403 -11.61 -23.09 -9.18
C GLU A 403 -13.11 -23.26 -9.48
N ASN A 404 -13.94 -22.30 -9.08
CA ASN A 404 -15.37 -22.27 -9.45
C ASN A 404 -15.61 -22.17 -10.98
N CYS A 405 -14.60 -21.68 -11.73
CA CYS A 405 -14.66 -21.54 -13.18
C CYS A 405 -13.76 -22.54 -13.93
N LYS A 406 -13.23 -23.58 -13.27
CA LYS A 406 -12.20 -24.49 -13.83
C LYS A 406 -12.60 -25.16 -15.13
N ASP A 407 -13.88 -25.43 -15.35
CA ASP A 407 -14.44 -26.02 -16.58
C ASP A 407 -14.37 -25.08 -17.80
N LEU A 408 -14.16 -23.79 -17.59
CA LEU A 408 -14.00 -22.76 -18.62
C LEU A 408 -12.52 -22.45 -18.91
N LEU A 409 -11.59 -22.95 -18.06
CA LEU A 409 -10.18 -22.62 -18.08
C LEU A 409 -9.36 -23.78 -18.62
N LEU A 410 -8.32 -23.48 -19.41
CA LEU A 410 -7.31 -24.45 -19.83
C LEU A 410 -6.31 -24.76 -18.72
N GLY A 411 -6.13 -23.82 -17.77
CA GLY A 411 -5.27 -23.95 -16.60
C GLY A 411 -5.28 -22.67 -15.78
N PHE A 412 -5.02 -22.80 -14.49
CA PHE A 412 -4.87 -21.64 -13.59
C PHE A 412 -3.93 -22.00 -12.44
N GLY A 413 -3.39 -20.96 -11.79
CA GLY A 413 -2.51 -21.09 -10.63
C GLY A 413 -2.29 -19.74 -9.94
N GLY A 414 -1.79 -19.79 -8.71
CA GLY A 414 -1.52 -18.61 -7.88
C GLY A 414 -2.10 -18.76 -6.49
N HIS A 415 -2.32 -17.63 -5.85
CA HIS A 415 -2.77 -17.52 -4.46
C HIS A 415 -4.06 -16.71 -4.33
N GLU A 416 -4.53 -16.51 -3.10
CA GLU A 416 -5.76 -15.77 -2.82
C GLU A 416 -5.74 -14.33 -3.34
N LEU A 417 -4.58 -13.66 -3.34
CA LEU A 417 -4.45 -12.24 -3.68
C LEU A 417 -4.03 -11.96 -5.12
N ALA A 418 -3.33 -12.90 -5.75
CA ALA A 418 -2.83 -12.80 -7.11
C ALA A 418 -2.79 -14.17 -7.77
N ALA A 419 -3.32 -14.27 -8.99
CA ALA A 419 -3.33 -15.52 -9.74
C ALA A 419 -3.23 -15.25 -11.26
N GLY A 420 -2.92 -16.31 -12.00
CA GLY A 420 -2.90 -16.34 -13.46
C GLY A 420 -3.77 -17.47 -13.98
N PHE A 421 -4.26 -17.34 -15.21
CA PHE A 421 -5.05 -18.38 -15.86
C PHE A 421 -4.90 -18.33 -17.39
N THR A 422 -5.25 -19.44 -18.02
CA THR A 422 -5.34 -19.53 -19.49
C THR A 422 -6.77 -19.95 -19.86
N ILE A 423 -7.34 -19.30 -20.87
CA ILE A 423 -8.74 -19.46 -21.27
C ILE A 423 -8.86 -19.42 -22.79
N GLU A 424 -9.80 -20.18 -23.36
CA GLU A 424 -10.20 -20.01 -24.76
C GLU A 424 -11.01 -18.71 -24.92
N GLU A 425 -10.79 -17.95 -26.00
CA GLU A 425 -11.51 -16.70 -26.26
C GLU A 425 -13.03 -16.90 -26.23
N ALA A 426 -13.52 -18.00 -26.79
CA ALA A 426 -14.94 -18.36 -26.81
C ALA A 426 -15.56 -18.48 -25.41
N ASN A 427 -14.79 -18.82 -24.40
CA ASN A 427 -15.26 -19.00 -23.01
C ASN A 427 -15.29 -17.71 -22.19
N ILE A 428 -14.68 -16.61 -22.67
CA ILE A 428 -14.57 -15.35 -21.91
C ILE A 428 -15.93 -14.77 -21.51
N PRO A 429 -16.96 -14.75 -22.37
CA PRO A 429 -18.29 -14.25 -21.98
C PRO A 429 -18.90 -15.05 -20.82
N ALA A 430 -18.83 -16.36 -20.84
CA ALA A 430 -19.33 -17.24 -19.78
C ALA A 430 -18.52 -17.08 -18.49
N PHE A 431 -17.19 -16.94 -18.61
CA PHE A 431 -16.29 -16.66 -17.48
C PHE A 431 -16.62 -15.32 -16.83
N ARG A 432 -16.85 -14.26 -17.61
CA ARG A 432 -17.24 -12.93 -17.09
C ARG A 432 -18.53 -13.00 -16.31
N GLU A 433 -19.56 -13.65 -16.85
CA GLU A 433 -20.85 -13.79 -16.18
C GLU A 433 -20.71 -14.54 -14.85
N ARG A 434 -20.10 -15.75 -14.87
CA ARG A 434 -19.92 -16.59 -13.67
C ARG A 434 -19.05 -15.90 -12.61
N MET A 435 -18.00 -15.20 -13.01
CA MET A 435 -17.12 -14.46 -12.10
C MET A 435 -17.85 -13.29 -11.43
N ASN A 436 -18.70 -12.57 -12.18
CA ASN A 436 -19.53 -11.51 -11.60
C ASN A 436 -20.59 -12.05 -10.65
N ASP A 437 -21.20 -13.21 -10.95
CA ASP A 437 -22.14 -13.89 -10.05
C ASP A 437 -21.44 -14.30 -8.75
N TYR A 438 -20.27 -14.92 -8.87
CA TYR A 438 -19.45 -15.30 -7.71
C TYR A 438 -19.07 -14.09 -6.86
N ALA A 439 -18.63 -12.99 -7.49
CA ALA A 439 -18.26 -11.75 -6.78
C ALA A 439 -19.47 -11.11 -6.06
N ARG A 440 -20.66 -11.13 -6.65
CA ARG A 440 -21.90 -10.68 -5.99
C ARG A 440 -22.27 -11.53 -4.79
N SER A 441 -22.14 -12.85 -4.89
CA SER A 441 -22.43 -13.77 -3.79
C SER A 441 -21.46 -13.58 -2.62
N PHE A 442 -20.17 -13.37 -2.91
CA PHE A 442 -19.14 -13.12 -1.92
C PHE A 442 -19.38 -11.83 -1.13
N GLN A 443 -19.81 -10.78 -1.81
CA GLN A 443 -20.04 -9.47 -1.19
C GLN A 443 -21.30 -9.42 -0.30
N GLY A 444 -22.17 -10.44 -0.31
CA GLY A 444 -23.45 -10.43 0.43
C GLY A 444 -24.31 -9.20 0.11
N GLY A 445 -24.09 -8.58 -1.06
CA GLY A 445 -24.75 -7.36 -1.52
C GLY A 445 -24.14 -6.05 -1.03
N ALA A 446 -23.17 -6.07 -0.08
CA ALA A 446 -22.48 -4.86 0.39
C ALA A 446 -21.14 -4.66 -0.34
N ALA A 447 -20.89 -3.46 -0.84
CA ALA A 447 -19.58 -3.12 -1.39
C ALA A 447 -18.52 -3.16 -0.28
N PRO A 448 -17.31 -3.74 -0.54
CA PRO A 448 -16.24 -3.71 0.44
C PRO A 448 -15.87 -2.27 0.79
N VAL A 449 -15.83 -1.97 2.08
CA VAL A 449 -15.49 -0.65 2.60
C VAL A 449 -13.97 -0.50 2.60
N SER A 450 -13.44 0.50 1.90
CA SER A 450 -12.01 0.83 1.98
C SER A 450 -11.71 1.47 3.33
N VAL A 451 -10.80 0.87 4.11
CA VAL A 451 -10.41 1.31 5.44
C VAL A 451 -8.99 1.84 5.41
N LEU A 452 -8.75 3.00 6.01
CA LEU A 452 -7.41 3.53 6.26
C LEU A 452 -7.04 3.30 7.73
N ASP A 453 -5.95 2.58 7.96
CA ASP A 453 -5.36 2.45 9.28
C ASP A 453 -4.51 3.68 9.59
N VAL A 454 -4.73 4.28 10.75
CA VAL A 454 -4.05 5.47 11.25
C VAL A 454 -3.37 5.11 12.57
N ASP A 455 -2.04 5.23 12.62
CA ASP A 455 -1.25 4.89 13.81
C ASP A 455 -1.46 5.90 14.96
N VAL A 456 -1.44 7.21 14.66
CA VAL A 456 -1.44 8.25 15.71
C VAL A 456 -2.33 9.43 15.33
N ALA A 457 -3.26 9.77 16.23
CA ALA A 457 -3.97 11.05 16.19
C ALA A 457 -3.16 12.13 16.93
N ILE A 458 -2.71 13.15 16.23
CA ILE A 458 -1.91 14.25 16.79
C ILE A 458 -2.83 15.16 17.61
N THR A 459 -2.72 15.08 18.94
CA THR A 459 -3.47 15.93 19.88
C THR A 459 -2.78 17.26 20.19
N HIS A 460 -1.46 17.29 20.12
CA HIS A 460 -0.62 18.46 20.35
C HIS A 460 0.18 18.85 19.10
N PRO A 461 -0.43 19.60 18.16
CA PRO A 461 0.21 19.91 16.88
C PRO A 461 1.53 20.67 16.98
N SER A 462 1.74 21.42 18.07
CA SER A 462 3.00 22.15 18.36
C SER A 462 4.18 21.22 18.67
N ALA A 463 3.92 19.95 19.01
CA ALA A 463 4.97 18.95 19.22
C ALA A 463 5.53 18.37 17.92
N VAL A 464 4.91 18.65 16.78
CA VAL A 464 5.39 18.19 15.46
C VAL A 464 6.50 19.15 15.00
N THR A 465 7.71 18.91 15.44
CA THR A 465 8.91 19.66 15.08
C THR A 465 9.72 18.94 14.02
N LEU A 466 10.70 19.62 13.44
CA LEU A 466 11.61 19.01 12.47
C LEU A 466 12.44 17.90 13.14
N GLU A 467 12.89 18.11 14.36
CA GLU A 467 13.65 17.14 15.17
C GLU A 467 12.85 15.85 15.44
N GLU A 468 11.61 15.97 15.90
CA GLU A 468 10.73 14.83 16.10
C GLU A 468 10.45 14.06 14.79
N LEU A 469 10.37 14.78 13.69
CA LEU A 469 10.16 14.17 12.38
C LEU A 469 11.40 13.42 11.90
N GLU A 470 12.59 13.99 12.08
CA GLU A 470 13.85 13.32 11.73
C GLU A 470 14.05 12.06 12.56
N ALA A 471 13.64 12.09 13.82
CA ALA A 471 13.72 10.91 14.69
C ALA A 471 12.83 9.73 14.22
N LEU A 472 11.80 9.97 13.40
CA LEU A 472 10.99 8.89 12.83
C LEU A 472 11.78 7.97 11.88
N SER A 473 12.95 8.41 11.39
CA SER A 473 13.84 7.56 10.60
C SER A 473 14.31 6.33 11.36
N ALA A 474 14.36 6.38 12.70
CA ALA A 474 14.68 5.22 13.53
C ALA A 474 13.67 4.06 13.37
N LEU A 475 12.45 4.34 12.90
CA LEU A 475 11.45 3.31 12.62
C LEU A 475 11.69 2.59 11.28
N GLU A 476 12.54 3.12 10.40
CA GLU A 476 12.91 2.48 9.14
C GLU A 476 13.76 1.21 9.37
N PRO A 477 13.81 0.30 8.40
CA PRO A 477 13.14 0.31 7.09
C PRO A 477 11.64 0.00 7.17
N TYR A 478 10.84 0.72 6.37
CA TYR A 478 9.42 0.44 6.22
C TYR A 478 9.16 -0.64 5.17
N GLY A 479 8.07 -1.39 5.33
CA GLY A 479 7.66 -2.47 4.43
C GLY A 479 6.46 -3.25 4.98
N SER A 480 6.24 -4.45 4.47
CA SER A 480 5.23 -5.37 4.99
C SER A 480 5.50 -5.65 6.48
N GLY A 481 4.49 -5.63 7.34
CA GLY A 481 4.65 -5.82 8.80
C GLY A 481 5.26 -4.63 9.56
N ASN A 482 5.83 -3.63 8.87
CA ASN A 482 6.30 -2.36 9.44
C ASN A 482 5.95 -1.21 8.49
N ALA A 483 4.66 -0.91 8.35
CA ALA A 483 4.18 0.14 7.47
C ALA A 483 4.69 1.53 7.89
N ARG A 484 4.87 2.43 6.91
CA ARG A 484 5.17 3.84 7.20
C ARG A 484 4.06 4.43 8.06
N PRO A 485 4.36 5.10 9.20
CA PRO A 485 3.34 5.59 10.12
C PRO A 485 2.39 6.59 9.46
N VAL A 486 1.09 6.36 9.62
CA VAL A 486 0.03 7.30 9.22
C VAL A 486 -0.40 8.10 10.44
N PHE A 487 -0.30 9.42 10.32
CA PHE A 487 -0.76 10.35 11.33
C PHE A 487 -2.08 10.99 10.91
N CYS A 488 -2.88 11.49 11.87
CA CYS A 488 -4.02 12.31 11.54
C CYS A 488 -4.13 13.57 12.42
N LEU A 489 -4.70 14.63 11.84
CA LEU A 489 -5.18 15.83 12.52
C LEU A 489 -6.70 15.87 12.40
N LEU A 490 -7.40 15.72 13.52
CA LEU A 490 -8.85 15.72 13.58
C LEU A 490 -9.38 17.13 13.81
N GLY A 491 -10.35 17.58 13.02
CA GLY A 491 -10.97 18.90 13.14
C GLY A 491 -10.01 20.07 12.91
N ALA A 492 -9.05 19.92 12.00
CA ALA A 492 -8.22 21.01 11.50
C ALA A 492 -9.05 21.95 10.61
N THR A 493 -8.58 23.18 10.39
CA THR A 493 -9.17 24.10 9.42
C THR A 493 -8.37 24.08 8.14
N LEU A 494 -9.02 23.88 7.00
CA LEU A 494 -8.41 24.02 5.68
C LEU A 494 -8.27 25.50 5.38
N LEU A 495 -7.06 26.05 5.43
CA LEU A 495 -6.80 27.48 5.29
C LEU A 495 -6.67 27.90 3.83
N ARG A 496 -6.03 27.04 3.01
CA ARG A 496 -5.75 27.33 1.60
C ARG A 496 -5.62 26.07 0.79
N THR A 497 -6.00 26.15 -0.49
CA THR A 497 -5.77 25.14 -1.52
C THR A 497 -5.18 25.78 -2.77
N GLN A 498 -4.31 25.05 -3.50
CA GLN A 498 -3.71 25.50 -4.75
C GLN A 498 -3.30 24.28 -5.58
N ASN A 499 -3.80 24.19 -6.81
CA ASN A 499 -3.32 23.18 -7.76
C ASN A 499 -1.89 23.47 -8.20
N VAL A 500 -1.05 22.44 -8.25
CA VAL A 500 0.37 22.50 -8.62
C VAL A 500 0.74 21.35 -9.58
N GLY A 501 1.95 21.38 -10.16
CA GLY A 501 2.42 20.30 -11.01
C GLY A 501 1.55 20.09 -12.26
N GLN A 502 1.27 21.16 -13.02
CA GLN A 502 0.39 21.14 -14.21
C GLN A 502 -1.04 20.64 -13.87
N ASN A 503 -1.59 21.11 -12.77
CA ASN A 503 -2.92 20.72 -12.25
C ASN A 503 -3.07 19.21 -11.98
N ARG A 504 -2.01 18.56 -11.50
CA ARG A 504 -2.05 17.13 -11.15
C ARG A 504 -2.00 16.87 -9.64
N HIS A 505 -1.63 17.87 -8.85
CA HIS A 505 -1.46 17.72 -7.40
C HIS A 505 -2.05 18.92 -6.68
N LEU A 506 -2.47 18.74 -5.44
CA LEU A 506 -3.03 19.78 -4.59
C LEU A 506 -2.04 20.15 -3.49
N LYS A 507 -1.58 21.39 -3.47
CA LYS A 507 -0.93 22.00 -2.30
C LYS A 507 -2.01 22.60 -1.40
N LEU A 508 -1.93 22.33 -0.10
CA LEU A 508 -2.90 22.83 0.87
C LEU A 508 -2.21 23.33 2.14
N ARG A 509 -2.92 24.11 2.94
CA ARG A 509 -2.46 24.52 4.27
C ARG A 509 -3.54 24.23 5.30
N LEU A 510 -3.16 23.54 6.38
CA LEU A 510 -4.02 23.19 7.50
C LEU A 510 -3.65 24.00 8.73
N GLY A 511 -4.65 24.45 9.50
CA GLY A 511 -4.47 25.12 10.79
C GLY A 511 -5.13 24.31 11.91
N LYS A 512 -4.43 24.16 13.05
CA LYS A 512 -4.96 23.53 14.26
C LYS A 512 -4.41 24.25 15.51
N GLY A 513 -5.27 24.97 16.23
CA GLY A 513 -4.81 25.88 17.30
C GLY A 513 -3.92 26.98 16.72
N SER A 514 -2.71 27.15 17.28
CA SER A 514 -1.71 28.08 16.77
C SER A 514 -0.80 27.50 15.69
N ALA A 515 -0.81 26.17 15.48
CA ALA A 515 0.04 25.50 14.50
C ALA A 515 -0.57 25.55 13.12
N GLN A 516 0.32 25.69 12.10
CA GLN A 516 -0.03 25.63 10.69
C GLN A 516 0.93 24.69 9.96
N PHE A 517 0.43 23.89 9.04
CA PHE A 517 1.19 22.92 8.26
C PHE A 517 0.91 23.08 6.78
N ASP A 518 1.97 23.08 5.98
CA ASP A 518 1.85 22.90 4.54
C ASP A 518 1.71 21.41 4.20
N GLY A 519 0.79 21.10 3.28
CA GLY A 519 0.56 19.74 2.82
C GLY A 519 0.60 19.63 1.30
N ILE A 520 0.94 18.45 0.82
CA ILE A 520 0.88 18.07 -0.60
C ILE A 520 0.02 16.82 -0.75
N PHE A 521 -0.98 16.86 -1.63
CA PHE A 521 -1.82 15.74 -1.97
C PHE A 521 -1.56 15.36 -3.42
N PHE A 522 -0.81 14.29 -3.62
CA PHE A 522 -0.45 13.81 -4.95
C PHE A 522 -1.68 13.23 -5.66
N SER A 523 -1.72 13.42 -6.98
CA SER A 523 -2.77 12.89 -7.87
C SER A 523 -4.21 13.29 -7.46
N THR A 524 -4.34 14.48 -6.84
CA THR A 524 -5.62 15.07 -6.42
C THR A 524 -5.61 16.53 -6.78
N VAL A 525 -6.75 17.09 -7.19
CA VAL A 525 -6.95 18.52 -7.46
C VAL A 525 -8.00 19.10 -6.51
N ALA A 526 -8.07 20.42 -6.42
CA ALA A 526 -8.96 21.11 -5.47
C ALA A 526 -10.45 20.78 -5.70
N GLU A 527 -10.82 20.55 -6.95
CA GLU A 527 -12.18 20.19 -7.35
C GLU A 527 -12.61 18.81 -6.84
N ASP A 528 -11.64 17.88 -6.75
CA ASP A 528 -11.87 16.46 -6.38
C ASP A 528 -11.70 16.21 -4.89
N CYS A 529 -11.07 17.14 -4.13
CA CYS A 529 -10.80 16.90 -2.71
C CYS A 529 -12.04 16.94 -1.81
N GLY A 530 -13.18 17.45 -2.31
CA GLY A 530 -14.45 17.50 -1.58
C GLY A 530 -14.51 18.49 -0.41
N CYS A 531 -13.46 19.29 -0.20
CA CYS A 531 -13.34 20.27 0.89
C CYS A 531 -12.90 21.63 0.34
N ARG A 532 -13.32 22.72 0.99
CA ARG A 532 -13.02 24.10 0.59
C ARG A 532 -12.26 24.85 1.68
N PRO A 533 -11.48 25.88 1.34
CA PRO A 533 -10.91 26.78 2.34
C PRO A 533 -11.98 27.33 3.30
N GLY A 534 -11.72 27.25 4.60
CA GLY A 534 -12.64 27.54 5.68
C GLY A 534 -13.31 26.31 6.29
N ASP A 535 -13.33 25.18 5.60
CA ASP A 535 -13.93 23.95 6.14
C ASP A 535 -13.13 23.37 7.30
N ARG A 536 -13.85 22.75 8.23
CA ARG A 536 -13.24 21.86 9.23
C ARG A 536 -13.11 20.47 8.64
N VAL A 537 -11.88 19.97 8.70
CA VAL A 537 -11.49 18.72 8.05
C VAL A 537 -10.77 17.78 9.02
N ASP A 538 -10.91 16.51 8.78
CA ASP A 538 -10.01 15.49 9.31
C ASP A 538 -9.02 15.15 8.19
N ALA A 539 -7.73 15.16 8.52
CA ALA A 539 -6.63 15.02 7.58
C ALA A 539 -5.74 13.86 8.00
N ALA A 540 -5.54 12.86 7.13
CA ALA A 540 -4.59 11.77 7.31
C ALA A 540 -3.40 11.94 6.38
N PHE A 541 -2.19 11.72 6.90
CA PHE A 541 -0.95 12.05 6.19
C PHE A 541 0.26 11.27 6.74
N TYR A 542 1.29 11.20 5.90
CA TYR A 542 2.65 10.92 6.34
C TYR A 542 3.36 12.24 6.68
N LEU A 543 4.19 12.21 7.68
CA LEU A 543 5.13 13.30 7.97
C LEU A 543 6.37 13.16 7.09
N GLN A 544 6.83 14.27 6.50
CA GLN A 544 8.07 14.30 5.72
C GLN A 544 8.79 15.65 5.84
N VAL A 545 10.10 15.61 5.68
CA VAL A 545 10.93 16.83 5.55
C VAL A 545 10.80 17.33 4.12
N ASN A 546 10.40 18.58 3.97
CA ASN A 546 10.47 19.29 2.68
C ASN A 546 11.72 20.15 2.66
N GLU A 547 12.60 19.87 1.74
CA GLU A 547 13.81 20.70 1.51
C GLU A 547 13.63 21.51 0.23
N PHE A 548 13.64 22.81 0.39
CA PHE A 548 13.53 23.74 -0.72
C PHE A 548 14.48 24.93 -0.55
N ARG A 549 15.41 25.12 -1.49
CA ARG A 549 16.41 26.20 -1.48
C ARG A 549 17.22 26.26 -0.18
N GLY A 550 17.60 25.11 0.37
CA GLY A 550 18.36 25.00 1.62
C GLY A 550 17.53 25.21 2.90
N SER A 551 16.21 25.44 2.80
CA SER A 551 15.31 25.50 3.95
C SER A 551 14.63 24.15 4.14
N ARG A 552 14.70 23.59 5.35
CA ARG A 552 14.08 22.33 5.76
C ARG A 552 12.85 22.62 6.61
N THR A 553 11.72 22.09 6.24
CA THR A 553 10.43 22.32 6.92
C THR A 553 9.62 21.04 7.02
N VAL A 554 8.75 20.97 8.04
CA VAL A 554 7.75 19.89 8.15
C VAL A 554 6.70 20.05 7.05
N GLN A 555 6.43 18.98 6.31
CA GLN A 555 5.37 18.92 5.32
C GLN A 555 4.52 17.68 5.53
N LEU A 556 3.22 17.82 5.33
CA LEU A 556 2.26 16.72 5.36
C LEU A 556 2.11 16.14 3.95
N GLN A 557 2.51 14.89 3.75
CA GLN A 557 2.15 14.16 2.53
C GLN A 557 0.78 13.53 2.73
N MET A 558 -0.25 14.13 2.14
CA MET A 558 -1.64 13.73 2.36
C MET A 558 -1.91 12.31 1.85
N VAL A 559 -2.59 11.53 2.66
CA VAL A 559 -3.13 10.21 2.33
C VAL A 559 -4.62 10.32 2.06
N ASP A 560 -5.37 11.01 2.94
CA ASP A 560 -6.80 11.29 2.76
C ASP A 560 -7.21 12.60 3.44
N LEU A 561 -8.33 13.16 3.01
CA LEU A 561 -8.91 14.39 3.55
C LEU A 561 -10.44 14.28 3.50
N CYS A 562 -11.11 14.53 4.61
CA CYS A 562 -12.57 14.50 4.65
C CYS A 562 -13.13 15.62 5.55
N PRO A 563 -14.40 16.02 5.34
CA PRO A 563 -15.09 16.90 6.28
C PRO A 563 -15.12 16.28 7.67
N SER A 564 -14.73 17.06 8.68
CA SER A 564 -14.69 16.55 10.06
C SER A 564 -16.10 16.33 10.62
N LEU A 565 -16.36 15.13 11.13
CA LEU A 565 -17.59 14.81 11.85
C LEU A 565 -17.56 15.25 13.32
N ARG A 566 -16.47 15.88 13.77
CA ARG A 566 -16.31 16.36 15.16
C ARG A 566 -16.71 17.82 15.27
N PRO A 567 -17.60 18.18 16.21
CA PRO A 567 -17.96 19.56 16.43
C PRO A 567 -16.78 20.36 17.05
N SER A 568 -16.67 21.64 16.70
CA SER A 568 -15.85 22.60 17.46
C SER A 568 -16.51 22.89 18.82
N GLY A 569 -15.76 23.48 19.77
CA GLY A 569 -16.33 23.88 21.05
C GLY A 569 -17.58 24.79 20.88
N ARG A 570 -17.53 25.75 19.94
CA ARG A 570 -18.68 26.61 19.64
C ARG A 570 -19.85 25.85 19.00
N GLU A 571 -19.58 24.90 18.12
CA GLU A 571 -20.61 24.05 17.51
C GLU A 571 -21.22 23.13 18.56
N GLN A 572 -20.40 22.57 19.47
CA GLN A 572 -20.86 21.73 20.57
C GLN A 572 -21.75 22.49 21.54
N GLU A 573 -21.38 23.71 21.95
CA GLU A 573 -22.23 24.61 22.73
C GLU A 573 -23.55 24.93 21.99
N SER A 574 -23.49 25.15 20.68
CA SER A 574 -24.66 25.44 19.86
C SER A 574 -25.60 24.25 19.73
N LEU A 575 -25.05 23.04 19.58
CA LEU A 575 -25.83 21.79 19.54
C LEU A 575 -26.47 21.52 20.90
N ALA A 576 -25.72 21.65 22.00
CA ALA A 576 -26.26 21.49 23.34
C ALA A 576 -27.40 22.50 23.62
N LEU A 577 -27.24 23.74 23.17
CA LEU A 577 -28.27 24.76 23.28
C LEU A 577 -29.54 24.45 22.47
N ALA A 578 -29.35 23.89 21.22
CA ALA A 578 -30.46 23.44 20.40
C ALA A 578 -31.19 22.23 21.03
N GLU A 579 -30.47 21.32 21.64
CA GLU A 579 -31.02 20.16 22.39
C GLU A 579 -31.78 20.58 23.66
N GLN A 580 -31.25 21.55 24.43
CA GLN A 580 -31.96 22.13 25.53
C GLN A 580 -33.28 22.78 25.10
N CYS A 581 -33.29 23.51 23.99
CA CYS A 581 -34.50 24.06 23.39
C CYS A 581 -35.50 22.96 23.00
N ALA A 582 -35.03 21.88 22.32
CA ALA A 582 -35.86 20.75 21.94
C ALA A 582 -36.51 20.06 23.15
N ALA A 583 -35.76 19.93 24.26
CA ALA A 583 -36.21 19.36 25.52
C ALA A 583 -37.01 20.36 26.39
N ARG A 584 -37.19 21.60 25.93
CA ARG A 584 -37.84 22.72 26.68
C ARG A 584 -37.22 22.97 28.04
N GLN A 585 -35.91 22.77 28.15
CA GLN A 585 -35.19 23.08 29.40
C GLN A 585 -34.98 24.61 29.50
N PRO A 586 -34.95 25.18 30.74
CA PRO A 586 -34.74 26.61 30.90
C PRO A 586 -33.48 27.11 30.22
N ILE A 587 -33.62 28.15 29.42
CA ILE A 587 -32.50 28.85 28.76
C ILE A 587 -32.60 30.36 29.04
N SER A 588 -31.46 31.06 28.94
CA SER A 588 -31.46 32.52 29.11
C SER A 588 -32.14 33.21 27.93
N ALA A 589 -32.69 34.43 28.17
CA ALA A 589 -33.24 35.26 27.10
C ALA A 589 -32.21 35.59 26.01
N ARG A 590 -30.92 35.66 26.38
CA ARG A 590 -29.80 35.82 25.44
C ARG A 590 -29.67 34.61 24.54
N ASP A 591 -29.71 33.40 25.09
CA ASP A 591 -29.58 32.18 24.34
C ASP A 591 -30.81 31.89 23.47
N ALA A 592 -32.01 32.24 23.96
CA ALA A 592 -33.22 32.18 23.15
C ALA A 592 -33.13 33.09 21.89
N ARG A 593 -32.54 34.29 22.00
CA ARG A 593 -32.27 35.17 20.85
C ARG A 593 -31.22 34.62 19.88
N ARG A 594 -30.22 33.91 20.39
CA ARG A 594 -29.21 33.24 19.56
C ARG A 594 -29.83 32.14 18.69
N LEU A 595 -30.76 31.37 19.26
CA LEU A 595 -31.44 30.28 18.56
C LEU A 595 -32.47 30.76 17.53
N LEU A 596 -33.17 31.88 17.79
CA LEU A 596 -34.33 32.29 17.00
C LEU A 596 -33.97 32.72 15.57
N PRO A 597 -34.32 31.94 14.52
CA PRO A 597 -34.06 32.31 13.14
C PRO A 597 -35.00 33.44 12.67
N THR A 598 -34.50 34.27 11.77
CA THR A 598 -35.34 35.24 11.09
C THR A 598 -36.18 34.59 9.98
N ARG A 599 -37.21 35.31 9.49
CA ARG A 599 -38.04 34.85 8.35
C ARG A 599 -37.18 34.60 7.10
N GLU A 600 -36.18 35.44 6.87
CA GLU A 600 -35.26 35.33 5.73
C GLU A 600 -34.38 34.06 5.88
N GLN A 601 -33.93 33.73 7.08
CA GLN A 601 -33.16 32.56 7.36
C GLN A 601 -33.97 31.26 7.15
N PHE A 602 -35.23 31.22 7.58
CA PHE A 602 -36.12 30.11 7.26
C PHE A 602 -36.30 29.92 5.74
N ALA A 603 -36.48 31.04 5.01
CA ALA A 603 -36.63 30.99 3.55
C ALA A 603 -35.32 30.54 2.84
N ALA A 604 -34.15 30.95 3.37
CA ALA A 604 -32.85 30.52 2.85
C ALA A 604 -32.63 29.02 3.11
N ALA A 605 -32.91 28.58 4.34
CA ALA A 605 -32.82 27.18 4.72
C ALA A 605 -33.68 26.27 3.86
N TRP A 606 -34.94 26.67 3.63
CA TRP A 606 -35.87 25.88 2.79
C TRP A 606 -35.40 25.79 1.35
N ARG A 607 -35.00 26.91 0.74
CA ARG A 607 -34.47 26.93 -0.65
C ARG A 607 -33.21 26.07 -0.80
N PHE A 608 -32.34 26.06 0.20
CA PHE A 608 -31.17 25.20 0.21
C PHE A 608 -31.60 23.73 0.19
N LEU A 609 -32.51 23.32 1.10
CA LEU A 609 -33.00 21.95 1.16
C LEU A 609 -33.70 21.51 -0.13
N GLU A 610 -34.57 22.37 -0.72
CA GLU A 610 -35.22 22.06 -2.00
C GLU A 610 -34.25 21.81 -3.14
N ARG A 611 -33.11 22.52 -3.16
CA ARG A 611 -32.07 22.39 -4.18
C ARG A 611 -31.20 21.14 -3.92
N THR A 612 -30.98 20.76 -2.67
CA THR A 612 -29.97 19.78 -2.29
C THR A 612 -30.55 18.38 -2.05
N VAL A 613 -31.79 18.28 -1.56
CA VAL A 613 -32.42 17.00 -1.25
C VAL A 613 -33.20 16.47 -2.47
N PRO A 614 -32.80 15.33 -3.07
CA PRO A 614 -33.53 14.73 -4.20
C PRO A 614 -34.91 14.19 -3.76
N GLU A 615 -35.75 13.80 -4.73
CA GLU A 615 -37.10 13.24 -4.44
C GLU A 615 -37.06 11.95 -3.62
N GLY A 616 -36.01 11.14 -3.79
CA GLY A 616 -35.78 9.90 -3.04
C GLY A 616 -35.26 10.08 -1.61
N GLY A 617 -34.98 11.34 -1.18
CA GLY A 617 -34.36 11.64 0.10
C GLY A 617 -32.82 11.81 -0.01
N LEU A 618 -32.22 12.28 1.07
CA LEU A 618 -30.76 12.49 1.21
C LEU A 618 -30.29 11.91 2.52
N THR A 619 -29.33 10.98 2.47
CA THR A 619 -28.57 10.53 3.64
C THR A 619 -27.20 11.19 3.63
N THR A 620 -26.84 11.88 4.72
CA THR A 620 -25.57 12.61 4.86
C THR A 620 -25.19 12.74 6.32
N GLY A 621 -23.93 13.13 6.61
CA GLY A 621 -23.52 13.45 7.99
C GLY A 621 -24.27 14.67 8.54
N TYR A 622 -24.81 14.55 9.77
CA TYR A 622 -25.60 15.63 10.38
C TYR A 622 -24.80 16.93 10.56
N LEU A 623 -23.58 16.84 11.03
CA LEU A 623 -22.74 18.02 11.28
C LEU A 623 -22.30 18.72 9.97
N PRO A 624 -21.86 18.02 8.91
CA PRO A 624 -21.64 18.60 7.61
C PRO A 624 -22.87 19.30 7.02
N LEU A 625 -24.05 18.70 7.16
CA LEU A 625 -25.31 19.31 6.75
C LEU A 625 -25.56 20.64 7.45
N LEU A 626 -25.42 20.66 8.79
CA LEU A 626 -25.60 21.88 9.59
C LEU A 626 -24.60 22.98 9.20
N ARG A 627 -23.34 22.63 8.93
CA ARG A 627 -22.32 23.59 8.50
C ARG A 627 -22.66 24.22 7.14
N THR A 628 -23.06 23.38 6.19
CA THR A 628 -23.45 23.85 4.86
C THR A 628 -24.69 24.72 4.94
N LEU A 629 -25.69 24.29 5.71
CA LEU A 629 -26.90 25.07 5.93
C LEU A 629 -26.59 26.39 6.65
N ALA A 630 -25.74 26.39 7.69
CA ALA A 630 -25.32 27.58 8.41
C ALA A 630 -24.62 28.60 7.49
N ALA A 631 -23.82 28.14 6.53
CA ALA A 631 -23.18 29.00 5.54
C ALA A 631 -24.22 29.77 4.67
N GLU A 632 -25.37 29.16 4.36
CA GLU A 632 -26.47 29.77 3.61
C GLU A 632 -27.28 30.78 4.47
N LEU A 633 -27.27 30.65 5.78
CA LEU A 633 -28.05 31.54 6.68
C LEU A 633 -27.38 32.90 6.98
N GLY A 634 -26.10 33.09 6.58
CA GLY A 634 -25.39 34.36 6.75
C GLY A 634 -24.62 34.47 8.09
N LYS A 635 -24.23 35.71 8.48
CA LYS A 635 -23.20 35.92 9.51
C LYS A 635 -23.67 35.89 10.97
N ALA A 636 -24.98 35.99 11.26
CA ALA A 636 -25.47 36.12 12.65
C ALA A 636 -25.91 34.78 13.24
N GLU A 637 -25.07 34.22 14.13
CA GLU A 637 -25.31 32.95 14.86
C GLU A 637 -25.90 31.82 13.97
N PRO A 638 -25.27 31.54 12.80
CA PRO A 638 -25.93 30.73 11.78
C PRO A 638 -26.05 29.26 12.18
N PHE A 639 -25.10 28.72 12.95
CA PHE A 639 -25.04 27.30 13.25
C PHE A 639 -26.17 26.82 14.20
N PRO A 640 -26.45 27.47 15.37
CA PRO A 640 -27.58 27.06 16.19
C PRO A 640 -28.92 27.30 15.50
N ARG A 641 -29.02 28.33 14.65
CA ARG A 641 -30.23 28.61 13.87
C ARG A 641 -30.46 27.59 12.75
N ALA A 642 -29.41 27.06 12.13
CA ALA A 642 -29.53 25.97 11.16
C ALA A 642 -30.14 24.72 11.80
N ALA A 643 -29.67 24.33 13.00
CA ALA A 643 -30.23 23.21 13.74
C ALA A 643 -31.71 23.44 14.07
N LEU A 644 -32.07 24.65 14.51
CA LEU A 644 -33.47 24.97 14.83
C LEU A 644 -34.36 25.04 13.57
N CYS A 645 -33.86 25.52 12.43
CA CYS A 645 -34.63 25.48 11.17
C CYS A 645 -35.03 24.03 10.82
N LEU A 646 -34.10 23.08 10.90
CA LEU A 646 -34.39 21.66 10.64
C LEU A 646 -35.43 21.11 11.62
N ALA A 647 -35.26 21.39 12.93
CA ALA A 647 -36.21 20.97 13.98
C ALA A 647 -37.62 21.53 13.72
N VAL A 648 -37.74 22.82 13.44
CA VAL A 648 -39.04 23.48 13.14
C VAL A 648 -39.68 22.92 11.86
N PHE A 649 -38.89 22.67 10.81
CA PHE A 649 -39.41 22.05 9.58
C PHE A 649 -39.91 20.65 9.82
N ALA A 650 -39.16 19.84 10.60
CA ALA A 650 -39.60 18.49 10.97
C ALA A 650 -40.89 18.52 11.81
N GLU A 651 -40.93 19.36 12.87
CA GLU A 651 -42.10 19.53 13.73
C GLU A 651 -43.37 19.97 12.96
N ARG A 652 -43.18 20.85 11.99
CA ARG A 652 -44.28 21.32 11.14
C ARG A 652 -44.59 20.38 9.96
N GLY A 653 -43.90 19.24 9.89
CA GLY A 653 -44.14 18.22 8.86
C GLY A 653 -43.77 18.66 7.44
N LEU A 654 -42.83 19.58 7.28
CA LEU A 654 -42.26 19.97 5.99
C LEU A 654 -41.16 19.00 5.55
N LEU A 655 -40.52 18.30 6.50
CA LEU A 655 -39.58 17.24 6.21
C LEU A 655 -39.70 16.13 7.28
N THR A 656 -39.23 14.94 6.92
CA THR A 656 -38.92 13.87 7.86
C THR A 656 -37.42 13.86 8.06
N LEU A 657 -36.94 13.74 9.33
CA LEU A 657 -35.55 13.71 9.72
C LEU A 657 -35.32 12.53 10.63
N GLU A 658 -34.51 11.56 10.17
CA GLU A 658 -34.14 10.37 10.92
C GLU A 658 -32.63 10.39 11.16
N ARG A 659 -32.19 10.26 12.44
CA ARG A 659 -30.78 10.21 12.81
C ARG A 659 -30.37 8.80 13.17
N GLN A 660 -29.24 8.34 12.60
CA GLN A 660 -28.56 7.10 12.92
C GLN A 660 -27.08 7.38 13.21
N GLY A 661 -26.72 7.51 14.50
CA GLY A 661 -25.37 7.93 14.89
C GLY A 661 -25.04 9.34 14.39
N ASP A 662 -23.98 9.47 13.61
CA ASP A 662 -23.53 10.74 13.02
C ASP A 662 -24.26 11.08 11.71
N ASP A 663 -25.00 10.15 11.13
CA ASP A 663 -25.73 10.34 9.88
C ASP A 663 -27.18 10.78 10.10
N VAL A 664 -27.71 11.47 9.10
CA VAL A 664 -29.09 11.91 9.03
C VAL A 664 -29.69 11.61 7.67
N THR A 665 -30.89 11.07 7.65
CA THR A 665 -31.70 10.88 6.43
C THR A 665 -32.83 11.92 6.42
N LEU A 666 -32.95 12.64 5.31
CA LEU A 666 -33.92 13.70 5.08
C LEU A 666 -34.86 13.36 3.92
N HIS A 667 -36.17 13.50 4.16
CA HIS A 667 -37.17 13.46 3.09
C HIS A 667 -38.03 14.74 3.15
N LEU A 668 -38.11 15.47 2.03
CA LEU A 668 -38.90 16.71 1.94
C LEU A 668 -40.35 16.42 1.51
N HIS A 669 -41.29 17.05 2.22
CA HIS A 669 -42.73 17.03 1.84
C HIS A 669 -43.08 18.27 1.03
N ARG A 670 -42.70 18.25 -0.25
CA ARG A 670 -42.88 19.37 -1.19
C ARG A 670 -44.37 19.69 -1.41
N GLY A 671 -44.69 20.98 -1.62
CA GLY A 671 -46.05 21.44 -1.85
C GLY A 671 -46.91 21.65 -0.59
N ARG A 672 -46.46 21.27 0.59
CA ARG A 672 -47.13 21.51 1.85
C ARG A 672 -46.94 22.94 2.31
N LYS A 673 -48.04 23.65 2.62
CA LYS A 673 -48.03 25.02 3.17
C LYS A 673 -48.32 24.99 4.68
N VAL A 674 -47.46 25.60 5.48
CA VAL A 674 -47.62 25.69 6.92
C VAL A 674 -47.32 27.10 7.44
N VAL A 675 -47.86 27.42 8.61
CA VAL A 675 -47.56 28.68 9.31
C VAL A 675 -46.47 28.37 10.32
N LEU A 676 -45.22 28.74 10.04
CA LEU A 676 -44.05 28.45 10.91
C LEU A 676 -44.20 29.10 12.31
N GLY A 677 -44.78 30.30 12.41
CA GLY A 677 -44.96 31.00 13.68
C GLY A 677 -45.83 30.26 14.71
N GLN A 678 -46.56 29.22 14.29
CA GLN A 678 -47.30 28.33 15.19
C GLN A 678 -46.46 27.14 15.68
N SER A 679 -45.14 27.11 15.42
CA SER A 679 -44.25 26.10 15.95
C SER A 679 -44.15 26.22 17.45
N PRO A 680 -44.41 25.15 18.23
CA PRO A 680 -44.17 25.08 19.66
C PRO A 680 -42.75 25.49 20.08
N TYR A 681 -41.72 25.23 19.24
CA TYR A 681 -40.37 25.72 19.51
C TYR A 681 -40.27 27.23 19.44
N LEU A 682 -40.85 27.84 18.40
CA LEU A 682 -40.80 29.30 18.23
C LEU A 682 -41.62 30.03 19.29
N LEU A 683 -42.80 29.54 19.62
CA LEU A 683 -43.63 30.09 20.68
C LEU A 683 -42.89 30.05 22.03
N TRP A 684 -42.30 28.93 22.37
CA TRP A 684 -41.50 28.77 23.59
C TRP A 684 -40.29 29.70 23.63
N LEU A 685 -39.59 29.91 22.53
CA LEU A 685 -38.47 30.86 22.46
C LEU A 685 -38.91 32.29 22.66
N HIS A 686 -40.04 32.72 22.09
CA HIS A 686 -40.61 34.04 22.27
C HIS A 686 -40.97 34.28 23.75
N GLU A 687 -41.63 33.33 24.42
CA GLU A 687 -41.95 33.44 25.83
C GLU A 687 -40.68 33.60 26.72
N ASN A 688 -39.60 32.89 26.44
CA ASN A 688 -38.35 33.01 27.19
C ASN A 688 -37.64 34.36 26.96
N ILE A 689 -37.78 34.92 25.75
CA ILE A 689 -37.26 36.25 25.43
C ILE A 689 -38.06 37.34 26.18
N GLU A 690 -39.39 37.22 26.24
CA GLU A 690 -40.28 38.16 26.94
C GLU A 690 -40.10 38.10 28.45
N LYS A 691 -40.05 36.91 29.06
CA LYS A 691 -39.85 36.74 30.51
C LYS A 691 -38.50 37.30 31.00
N GLY A 692 -37.45 37.26 30.16
CA GLY A 692 -36.14 37.85 30.50
C GLY A 692 -36.06 39.38 30.27
N GLY A 693 -37.05 40.01 29.65
CA GLY A 693 -37.15 41.46 29.50
C GLY A 693 -37.87 42.22 30.64
N VAL A 694 -38.49 41.48 31.58
CA VAL A 694 -39.25 42.07 32.69
C VAL A 694 -38.43 42.22 33.98
N GLY A 695 -37.11 41.80 33.93
CA GLY A 695 -36.20 41.77 35.07
C GLY A 695 -34.90 42.57 34.91
N GLN A 696 -34.93 43.74 34.22
CA GLN A 696 -33.88 44.76 34.26
C GLN A 696 -34.47 46.13 34.55
#